data_a4640019762babf59fcddfca45282980
#
_entry.id   a4640019762babf59fcddfca45282980
#
_cell.length_a   1.000
_cell.length_b   1.000
_cell.length_c   1.000
_cell.angle_alpha   90.00
_cell.angle_beta   90.00
_cell.angle_gamma   90.00
#
_symmetry.space_group_name_H-M   'P 1'
#
loop_
_entity.id
_entity.type
_entity.pdbx_description
1 polymer ?
#
loop_
_entity_poly.entity_id
_entity_poly.type
_entity_poly.pdbx_seq_one_letter_code
_entity_poly.pdbx_strand_id
1 'polypeptide(L)'
;MKKYVDVIVPLPIASQYTYSLPPSLEESVQEGCRVVVSFGRKKFYTAIVTKVHYAAPEGYETKDIEEVLDASPIILPKQFEFWEWLSTYYLCTLGDVYKAAMPSGMKLESETVVVYNDEFEATQPLLDNEQRLLDILSTDKEQCVTQLQRALGVKSILPIIKRLLDKEAIFVKEDLKRNYKPRTEARVRLCNHGLDEAGMMTLFNELSRAKKQLALLMKYVELSGWAGRGEYLKEVTKKELLEKADATTTIFNGLVDKGIFEVYYQEIGRLDKSEVATSESNALNSSQQMAFTSILESFRQKNVCLLHGVTSSGKTEVYIHLIQEALKQGKQVLYLLPEIALTTQITERLKRVFGNRLGVYHSKFPDAERVEIWQKQLRNDEYDVILGVRSSIFLPFKRLGLVIVDEEHENTYKQQDPAPRYHARSSAIMLASMYGAKVLLGTATPSVETYFNATNGKYGLVEMKERYKDIRLPHIEQVDIKELARQKRMQGPFSPMLVKEIHDALERKEQVILFQNRRGFAPMVECHTCGWVPKCKNCDVSLTFHKGLNVLTCHYCGCTYQVPRSCPACGGVELQHKGFGTERIEDDIKLIFPEARVARMDLDTTRTRSAYEKIIADFEQGKTDILIGTQMVSKGLDFQHVSVVGILNADSMLNYPDFRSYERAFQLMAQVAGRAGRKNKQGLVILQTKSPDLPVIHQVMRNDYEQLYFDQLAERQLFRYPPYYRLIYVYLKHRKESVLDLASETMAQHLRTGLGDRVLGPDKPPVARIQTLYIKKMIVKVEQTASMAKVRDYLLSVQRAIVEDERFRSLIVYYDVDPQ
;
A
#
# COMPACT_ATOMS: atom_id res chain seq x y z
N MET A 1 5.78 37.29 -26.81
CA MET A 1 5.54 35.96 -27.46
C MET A 1 4.58 35.19 -26.59
N LYS A 2 3.62 34.51 -27.19
CA LYS A 2 2.67 33.70 -26.42
C LYS A 2 3.40 32.50 -25.82
N LYS A 3 3.24 32.23 -24.51
CA LYS A 3 3.82 31.09 -23.82
C LYS A 3 2.83 29.94 -23.81
N TYR A 4 3.34 28.73 -23.79
CA TYR A 4 2.60 27.49 -23.75
C TYR A 4 3.13 26.60 -22.65
N VAL A 5 2.28 25.69 -22.18
CA VAL A 5 2.62 24.68 -21.18
C VAL A 5 2.18 23.31 -21.63
N ASP A 6 3.08 22.33 -21.57
CA ASP A 6 2.72 20.93 -21.72
C ASP A 6 2.31 20.38 -20.36
N VAL A 7 1.24 19.61 -20.32
CA VAL A 7 0.68 19.09 -19.07
C VAL A 7 0.35 17.61 -19.15
N ILE A 8 0.47 16.93 -18.01
CA ILE A 8 -0.05 15.59 -17.77
C ILE A 8 -1.39 15.69 -17.05
N VAL A 9 -2.45 15.11 -17.62
CA VAL A 9 -3.77 14.98 -16.99
C VAL A 9 -3.93 13.56 -16.39
N PRO A 10 -4.73 13.36 -15.33
CA PRO A 10 -4.91 12.03 -14.69
C PRO A 10 -5.82 11.10 -15.50
N LEU A 11 -5.59 11.01 -16.79
CA LEU A 11 -6.37 10.21 -17.73
C LEU A 11 -5.46 9.26 -18.51
N PRO A 12 -5.96 8.07 -18.90
CA PRO A 12 -5.20 7.09 -19.65
C PRO A 12 -5.07 7.49 -21.14
N ILE A 13 -4.42 8.63 -21.42
CA ILE A 13 -4.22 9.20 -22.76
C ILE A 13 -2.74 9.15 -23.13
N ALA A 14 -2.49 8.76 -24.38
CA ALA A 14 -1.12 8.52 -24.87
C ALA A 14 -0.27 9.78 -25.00
N SER A 15 -0.90 10.96 -25.21
CA SER A 15 -0.20 12.22 -25.51
C SER A 15 -0.29 13.19 -24.33
N GLN A 16 0.74 13.99 -24.16
CA GLN A 16 0.65 15.22 -23.36
C GLN A 16 -0.11 16.27 -24.18
N TYR A 17 -0.76 17.20 -23.50
CA TYR A 17 -1.52 18.27 -24.13
C TYR A 17 -0.90 19.63 -23.81
N THR A 18 -0.82 20.46 -24.84
CA THR A 18 -0.30 21.82 -24.74
C THR A 18 -1.47 22.79 -24.51
N TYR A 19 -1.34 23.63 -23.51
CA TYR A 19 -2.27 24.72 -23.21
C TYR A 19 -1.56 26.06 -23.36
N SER A 20 -2.31 27.12 -23.67
CA SER A 20 -1.77 28.48 -23.68
C SER A 20 -1.73 29.05 -22.25
N LEU A 21 -0.72 29.88 -22.00
CA LEU A 21 -0.49 30.51 -20.71
C LEU A 21 -0.96 31.96 -20.78
N PRO A 22 -2.02 32.35 -20.03
CA PRO A 22 -2.46 33.74 -19.95
C PRO A 22 -1.37 34.64 -19.37
N PRO A 23 -1.23 35.88 -19.84
CA PRO A 23 -0.20 36.83 -19.36
C PRO A 23 -0.25 37.05 -17.83
N SER A 24 -1.44 37.00 -17.23
CA SER A 24 -1.63 37.16 -15.79
C SER A 24 -1.06 36.00 -14.94
N LEU A 25 -0.76 34.86 -15.55
CA LEU A 25 -0.25 33.67 -14.88
C LEU A 25 1.20 33.34 -15.25
N GLU A 26 1.82 34.11 -16.14
CA GLU A 26 3.16 33.83 -16.69
C GLU A 26 4.27 33.72 -15.63
N GLU A 27 4.17 34.51 -14.55
CA GLU A 27 5.18 34.55 -13.49
C GLU A 27 4.95 33.47 -12.43
N SER A 28 3.73 32.95 -12.34
CA SER A 28 3.35 31.97 -11.31
C SER A 28 3.50 30.51 -11.73
N VAL A 29 3.62 30.23 -13.06
CA VAL A 29 3.72 28.87 -13.57
C VAL A 29 5.15 28.39 -13.66
N GLN A 30 5.42 27.24 -13.04
CA GLN A 30 6.70 26.54 -13.13
C GLN A 30 6.48 25.05 -13.46
N GLU A 31 7.49 24.39 -14.02
CA GLU A 31 7.49 22.95 -14.22
C GLU A 31 7.34 22.25 -12.86
N GLY A 32 6.46 21.26 -12.79
CA GLY A 32 6.13 20.55 -11.54
C GLY A 32 5.00 21.16 -10.70
N CYS A 33 4.43 22.33 -11.10
CA CYS A 33 3.23 22.89 -10.47
C CYS A 33 1.96 22.25 -11.00
N ARG A 34 0.91 22.24 -10.16
CA ARG A 34 -0.45 21.86 -10.59
C ARG A 34 -1.17 23.06 -11.18
N VAL A 35 -1.86 22.81 -12.26
CA VAL A 35 -2.74 23.78 -12.94
C VAL A 35 -4.11 23.19 -13.16
N VAL A 36 -5.14 24.03 -13.22
CA VAL A 36 -6.48 23.65 -13.62
C VAL A 36 -6.61 23.81 -15.13
N VAL A 37 -6.99 22.71 -15.79
CA VAL A 37 -7.20 22.71 -17.25
C VAL A 37 -8.57 22.17 -17.61
N SER A 38 -9.18 22.74 -18.66
CA SER A 38 -10.40 22.20 -19.23
C SER A 38 -10.07 21.12 -20.27
N PHE A 39 -10.63 19.90 -20.09
CA PHE A 39 -10.44 18.79 -21.02
C PHE A 39 -11.79 18.30 -21.57
N GLY A 40 -11.88 18.13 -22.88
CA GLY A 40 -13.15 17.85 -23.54
C GLY A 40 -14.08 19.06 -23.56
N ARG A 41 -15.41 18.84 -23.46
CA ARG A 41 -16.39 19.92 -23.62
C ARG A 41 -16.69 20.71 -22.34
N LYS A 42 -16.62 20.08 -21.15
CA LYS A 42 -17.03 20.73 -19.87
C LYS A 42 -16.38 20.16 -18.61
N LYS A 43 -15.33 19.36 -18.72
CA LYS A 43 -14.66 18.75 -17.55
C LYS A 43 -13.38 19.49 -17.21
N PHE A 44 -13.15 19.73 -15.94
CA PHE A 44 -11.92 20.30 -15.42
C PHE A 44 -11.10 19.23 -14.70
N TYR A 45 -9.81 19.30 -14.82
CA TYR A 45 -8.86 18.40 -14.19
C TYR A 45 -7.70 19.17 -13.58
N THR A 46 -7.19 18.67 -12.48
CA THR A 46 -5.89 19.08 -11.98
C THR A 46 -4.81 18.39 -12.82
N ALA A 47 -4.01 19.18 -13.54
CA ALA A 47 -2.92 18.70 -14.38
C ALA A 47 -1.56 19.14 -13.81
N ILE A 48 -0.49 18.44 -14.17
CA ILE A 48 0.89 18.77 -13.77
C ILE A 48 1.61 19.37 -15.00
N VAL A 49 2.22 20.54 -14.81
CA VAL A 49 3.05 21.17 -15.84
C VAL A 49 4.37 20.42 -15.97
N THR A 50 4.67 19.92 -17.17
CA THR A 50 5.91 19.21 -17.48
C THR A 50 6.93 20.10 -18.15
N LYS A 51 6.46 21.07 -18.96
CA LYS A 51 7.35 21.98 -19.71
C LYS A 51 6.69 23.32 -19.97
N VAL A 52 7.48 24.40 -19.92
CA VAL A 52 7.08 25.75 -20.33
C VAL A 52 7.88 26.13 -21.58
N HIS A 53 7.20 26.57 -22.66
CA HIS A 53 7.85 26.85 -23.94
C HIS A 53 7.09 27.90 -24.78
N TYR A 54 7.62 28.25 -25.96
CA TYR A 54 7.03 29.22 -26.88
C TYR A 54 6.52 28.60 -28.18
N ALA A 55 6.69 27.31 -28.39
CA ALA A 55 6.28 26.62 -29.61
C ALA A 55 4.78 26.31 -29.53
N ALA A 56 3.99 26.83 -30.48
CA ALA A 56 2.60 26.46 -30.61
C ALA A 56 2.47 25.00 -31.09
N PRO A 57 1.49 24.21 -30.61
CA PRO A 57 1.26 22.87 -31.10
C PRO A 57 0.73 22.91 -32.56
N GLU A 58 1.11 21.91 -33.35
CA GLU A 58 0.56 21.72 -34.67
C GLU A 58 -0.76 20.92 -34.58
N GLY A 59 -1.78 21.32 -35.35
CA GLY A 59 -3.00 20.53 -35.56
C GLY A 59 -4.20 20.80 -34.66
N TYR A 60 -4.08 21.67 -33.61
CA TYR A 60 -5.22 22.09 -32.80
C TYR A 60 -5.02 23.46 -32.15
N GLU A 61 -6.15 24.15 -31.87
CA GLU A 61 -6.11 25.39 -31.10
C GLU A 61 -5.98 25.10 -29.60
N THR A 62 -5.07 25.79 -28.95
CA THR A 62 -4.82 25.69 -27.53
C THR A 62 -5.91 26.39 -26.72
N LYS A 63 -6.36 25.77 -25.64
CA LYS A 63 -7.14 26.42 -24.59
C LYS A 63 -6.20 27.02 -23.57
N ASP A 64 -6.64 28.05 -22.87
CA ASP A 64 -5.90 28.62 -21.77
C ASP A 64 -5.97 27.73 -20.53
N ILE A 65 -4.93 27.74 -19.72
CA ILE A 65 -5.02 27.22 -18.35
C ILE A 65 -5.96 28.14 -17.55
N GLU A 66 -6.74 27.55 -16.64
CA GLU A 66 -7.70 28.32 -15.84
C GLU A 66 -7.05 28.96 -14.62
N GLU A 67 -6.21 28.23 -13.92
CA GLU A 67 -5.56 28.68 -12.68
C GLU A 67 -4.34 27.84 -12.33
N VAL A 68 -3.43 28.42 -11.53
CA VAL A 68 -2.27 27.76 -10.92
C VAL A 68 -2.59 27.42 -9.47
N LEU A 69 -2.40 26.17 -9.07
CA LEU A 69 -2.76 25.70 -7.73
C LEU A 69 -1.60 25.79 -6.72
N ASP A 70 -0.37 25.88 -7.18
CA ASP A 70 0.82 25.81 -6.32
C ASP A 70 1.73 27.01 -6.54
N ALA A 71 2.24 27.57 -5.44
CA ALA A 71 3.20 28.68 -5.50
C ALA A 71 4.64 28.20 -5.81
N SER A 72 4.91 26.90 -5.71
CA SER A 72 6.19 26.28 -6.00
C SER A 72 5.98 24.86 -6.52
N PRO A 73 6.94 24.28 -7.25
CA PRO A 73 6.85 22.93 -7.77
C PRO A 73 6.59 21.88 -6.69
N ILE A 74 5.63 21.00 -6.92
CA ILE A 74 5.32 19.86 -6.05
C ILE A 74 5.84 18.53 -6.59
N ILE A 75 6.32 18.52 -7.83
CA ILE A 75 7.00 17.40 -8.49
C ILE A 75 8.42 17.84 -8.82
N LEU A 76 9.39 17.02 -8.41
CA LEU A 76 10.80 17.26 -8.67
C LEU A 76 11.22 16.73 -10.05
N PRO A 77 12.27 17.26 -10.71
CA PRO A 77 12.71 16.78 -12.01
C PRO A 77 12.97 15.27 -12.07
N LYS A 78 13.62 14.70 -11.05
CA LYS A 78 13.86 13.25 -10.98
C LYS A 78 12.60 12.40 -10.86
N GLN A 79 11.50 12.97 -10.33
CA GLN A 79 10.21 12.27 -10.32
C GLN A 79 9.64 12.17 -11.74
N PHE A 80 9.79 13.21 -12.59
CA PHE A 80 9.38 13.13 -13.99
C PHE A 80 10.17 12.08 -14.76
N GLU A 81 11.50 12.05 -14.64
CA GLU A 81 12.34 10.99 -15.22
C GLU A 81 11.88 9.59 -14.81
N PHE A 82 11.54 9.43 -13.52
CA PHE A 82 11.05 8.17 -12.99
C PHE A 82 9.65 7.81 -13.51
N TRP A 83 8.75 8.80 -13.65
CA TRP A 83 7.40 8.57 -14.20
C TRP A 83 7.46 8.21 -15.69
N GLU A 84 8.32 8.84 -16.46
CA GLU A 84 8.56 8.51 -17.88
C GLU A 84 9.10 7.08 -18.03
N TRP A 85 10.05 6.72 -17.18
CA TRP A 85 10.57 5.35 -17.15
C TRP A 85 9.46 4.34 -16.81
N LEU A 86 8.65 4.61 -15.77
CA LEU A 86 7.53 3.74 -15.39
C LEU A 86 6.53 3.56 -16.53
N SER A 87 6.14 4.67 -17.17
CA SER A 87 5.22 4.68 -18.30
C SER A 87 5.75 3.81 -19.46
N THR A 88 7.02 4.03 -19.80
CA THR A 88 7.70 3.30 -20.88
C THR A 88 7.88 1.83 -20.55
N TYR A 89 8.38 1.51 -19.35
CA TYR A 89 8.68 0.14 -18.96
C TYR A 89 7.43 -0.73 -18.81
N TYR A 90 6.39 -0.20 -18.16
CA TYR A 90 5.16 -0.94 -17.87
C TYR A 90 4.05 -0.76 -18.91
N LEU A 91 4.34 -0.12 -20.05
CA LEU A 91 3.40 0.07 -21.17
C LEU A 91 2.07 0.68 -20.70
N CYS A 92 2.16 1.79 -19.98
CA CYS A 92 1.03 2.57 -19.51
C CYS A 92 1.23 4.05 -19.84
N THR A 93 0.22 4.88 -19.63
CA THR A 93 0.31 6.32 -19.90
C THR A 93 0.91 7.08 -18.72
N LEU A 94 1.47 8.27 -18.98
CA LEU A 94 1.91 9.18 -17.91
C LEU A 94 0.75 9.60 -17.01
N GLY A 95 -0.47 9.71 -17.55
CA GLY A 95 -1.68 9.97 -16.77
C GLY A 95 -2.02 8.85 -15.80
N ASP A 96 -1.79 7.58 -16.17
CA ASP A 96 -1.91 6.44 -15.24
C ASP A 96 -0.89 6.54 -14.11
N VAL A 97 0.36 6.88 -14.43
CA VAL A 97 1.43 7.06 -13.43
C VAL A 97 1.09 8.21 -12.49
N TYR A 98 0.69 9.36 -13.01
CA TYR A 98 0.24 10.51 -12.22
C TYR A 98 -0.90 10.12 -11.26
N LYS A 99 -1.91 9.42 -11.79
CA LYS A 99 -3.06 8.97 -10.99
C LYS A 99 -2.67 8.06 -9.84
N ALA A 100 -1.68 7.18 -10.03
CA ALA A 100 -1.19 6.26 -9.00
C ALA A 100 -0.23 6.92 -8.00
N ALA A 101 0.58 7.89 -8.47
CA ALA A 101 1.61 8.53 -7.68
C ALA A 101 1.05 9.51 -6.64
N MET A 102 0.05 10.32 -7.04
CA MET A 102 -0.42 11.43 -6.23
C MET A 102 -1.53 11.03 -5.27
N PRO A 103 -1.55 11.56 -4.03
CA PRO A 103 -2.71 11.51 -3.13
C PRO A 103 -3.98 12.08 -3.78
N SER A 104 -5.16 11.59 -3.38
CA SER A 104 -6.44 11.99 -4.00
C SER A 104 -6.73 13.48 -3.82
N GLY A 105 -6.43 14.06 -2.67
CA GLY A 105 -6.60 15.49 -2.41
C GLY A 105 -5.72 16.41 -3.27
N MET A 106 -4.66 15.84 -3.87
CA MET A 106 -3.77 16.61 -4.77
C MET A 106 -4.13 16.47 -6.26
N LYS A 107 -5.14 15.67 -6.62
CA LYS A 107 -5.56 15.42 -8.01
C LYS A 107 -7.08 15.51 -8.19
N LEU A 108 -7.65 16.66 -7.87
CA LEU A 108 -9.08 16.92 -7.95
C LEU A 108 -9.59 16.88 -9.40
N GLU A 109 -10.76 16.31 -9.60
CA GLU A 109 -11.44 16.17 -10.90
C GLU A 109 -12.90 16.66 -10.80
N SER A 110 -13.53 16.96 -11.93
CA SER A 110 -14.92 17.40 -11.98
C SER A 110 -15.94 16.36 -11.46
N GLU A 111 -15.58 15.09 -11.45
CA GLU A 111 -16.41 13.98 -10.96
C GLU A 111 -16.11 13.61 -9.50
N THR A 112 -15.15 14.26 -8.88
CA THR A 112 -14.85 14.09 -7.46
C THR A 112 -16.07 14.44 -6.62
N VAL A 113 -16.45 13.57 -5.68
CA VAL A 113 -17.52 13.83 -4.72
C VAL A 113 -16.93 14.50 -3.50
N VAL A 114 -17.50 15.66 -3.19
CA VAL A 114 -17.12 16.48 -2.04
C VAL A 114 -18.18 16.30 -0.96
N VAL A 115 -17.76 16.27 0.29
CA VAL A 115 -18.63 16.05 1.44
C VAL A 115 -18.37 17.10 2.49
N TYR A 116 -19.45 17.60 3.09
CA TYR A 116 -19.41 18.57 4.17
C TYR A 116 -18.80 17.98 5.44
N ASN A 117 -17.98 18.77 6.12
CA ASN A 117 -17.46 18.41 7.45
C ASN A 117 -18.41 18.96 8.51
N ASP A 118 -19.22 18.11 9.12
CA ASP A 118 -20.18 18.49 10.18
C ASP A 118 -19.51 19.05 11.45
N GLU A 119 -18.21 18.85 11.62
CA GLU A 119 -17.44 19.33 12.78
C GLU A 119 -16.63 20.57 12.45
N PHE A 120 -16.79 21.15 11.24
CA PHE A 120 -16.06 22.35 10.83
C PHE A 120 -16.53 23.58 11.59
N GLU A 121 -15.62 24.22 12.30
CA GLU A 121 -15.78 25.56 12.85
C GLU A 121 -14.84 26.52 12.11
N ALA A 122 -15.40 27.58 11.52
CA ALA A 122 -14.61 28.54 10.77
C ALA A 122 -13.59 29.25 11.65
N THR A 123 -12.33 28.96 11.47
CA THR A 123 -11.20 29.53 12.24
C THR A 123 -10.56 30.74 11.54
N GLN A 124 -10.85 30.89 10.25
CA GLN A 124 -10.40 31.96 9.38
C GLN A 124 -11.59 32.51 8.60
N PRO A 125 -11.56 33.80 8.20
CA PRO A 125 -12.62 34.36 7.39
C PRO A 125 -12.75 33.59 6.07
N LEU A 126 -14.00 33.21 5.75
CA LEU A 126 -14.34 32.56 4.51
C LEU A 126 -14.59 33.62 3.43
N LEU A 127 -14.19 33.35 2.20
CA LEU A 127 -14.55 34.16 1.06
C LEU A 127 -16.03 33.89 0.66
N ASP A 128 -16.70 34.84 0.04
CA ASP A 128 -18.13 34.74 -0.33
C ASP A 128 -18.47 33.43 -1.06
N ASN A 129 -17.64 33.00 -2.01
CA ASN A 129 -17.84 31.77 -2.75
C ASN A 129 -17.53 30.52 -1.91
N GLU A 130 -16.68 30.59 -0.92
CA GLU A 130 -16.41 29.50 0.04
C GLU A 130 -17.61 29.30 0.97
N GLN A 131 -18.15 30.40 1.51
CA GLN A 131 -19.34 30.36 2.35
C GLN A 131 -20.54 29.78 1.57
N ARG A 132 -20.81 30.29 0.36
CA ARG A 132 -21.91 29.80 -0.48
C ARG A 132 -21.77 28.31 -0.82
N LEU A 133 -20.56 27.80 -1.02
CA LEU A 133 -20.31 26.37 -1.25
C LEU A 133 -20.64 25.55 0.00
N LEU A 134 -20.21 26.00 1.16
CA LEU A 134 -20.52 25.34 2.44
C LEU A 134 -22.04 25.38 2.74
N ASP A 135 -22.74 26.46 2.43
CA ASP A 135 -24.20 26.56 2.60
C ASP A 135 -24.93 25.52 1.72
N ILE A 136 -24.48 25.30 0.49
CA ILE A 136 -25.01 24.26 -0.40
C ILE A 136 -24.76 22.87 0.19
N LEU A 137 -23.54 22.59 0.62
CA LEU A 137 -23.16 21.29 1.20
C LEU A 137 -23.77 21.03 2.57
N SER A 138 -24.10 22.08 3.36
CA SER A 138 -24.82 21.90 4.63
C SER A 138 -26.21 21.34 4.45
N THR A 139 -26.86 21.63 3.30
CA THR A 139 -28.20 21.15 2.98
C THR A 139 -28.18 19.76 2.35
N ASP A 140 -27.21 19.49 1.45
CA ASP A 140 -27.03 18.18 0.80
C ASP A 140 -25.56 17.78 0.95
N LYS A 141 -25.32 16.95 1.97
CA LYS A 141 -23.99 16.69 2.53
C LYS A 141 -22.96 16.14 1.56
N GLU A 142 -23.38 15.58 0.44
CA GLU A 142 -22.51 14.97 -0.57
C GLU A 142 -22.89 15.45 -1.96
N GLN A 143 -22.02 16.15 -2.66
CA GLN A 143 -22.25 16.53 -4.07
C GLN A 143 -20.98 16.38 -4.91
N CYS A 144 -21.12 16.06 -6.19
CA CYS A 144 -19.97 16.05 -7.08
C CYS A 144 -19.56 17.47 -7.50
N VAL A 145 -18.27 17.65 -7.76
CA VAL A 145 -17.66 18.93 -8.17
C VAL A 145 -18.45 19.60 -9.30
N THR A 146 -18.91 18.81 -10.29
CA THR A 146 -19.72 19.35 -11.41
C THR A 146 -21.07 19.91 -10.98
N GLN A 147 -21.72 19.33 -9.97
CA GLN A 147 -23.01 19.82 -9.44
C GLN A 147 -22.80 21.12 -8.67
N LEU A 148 -21.79 21.15 -7.80
CA LEU A 148 -21.40 22.34 -7.02
C LEU A 148 -21.00 23.51 -7.93
N GLN A 149 -20.27 23.24 -9.02
CA GLN A 149 -19.90 24.26 -9.99
C GLN A 149 -21.10 24.91 -10.65
N ARG A 150 -22.11 24.11 -11.03
CA ARG A 150 -23.38 24.61 -11.62
C ARG A 150 -24.15 25.42 -10.61
N ALA A 151 -24.25 24.96 -9.37
CA ALA A 151 -24.98 25.62 -8.30
C ALA A 151 -24.39 26.99 -7.93
N LEU A 152 -23.04 27.09 -7.92
CA LEU A 152 -22.32 28.34 -7.65
C LEU A 152 -22.26 29.28 -8.86
N GLY A 153 -22.45 28.78 -10.08
CA GLY A 153 -22.34 29.56 -11.32
C GLY A 153 -20.94 30.06 -11.64
N VAL A 154 -19.88 29.41 -11.13
CA VAL A 154 -18.48 29.80 -11.33
C VAL A 154 -17.85 29.07 -12.52
N LYS A 155 -16.86 29.71 -13.19
CA LYS A 155 -16.16 29.12 -14.32
C LYS A 155 -15.28 27.92 -13.91
N SER A 156 -14.60 28.04 -12.77
CA SER A 156 -13.81 26.98 -12.16
C SER A 156 -14.06 26.94 -10.66
N ILE A 157 -14.33 25.73 -10.12
CA ILE A 157 -14.61 25.52 -8.69
C ILE A 157 -13.44 24.87 -7.96
N LEU A 158 -12.50 24.20 -8.68
CA LEU A 158 -11.42 23.44 -8.07
C LEU A 158 -10.52 24.25 -7.11
N PRO A 159 -10.22 25.52 -7.38
CA PRO A 159 -9.48 26.35 -6.44
C PRO A 159 -10.25 26.64 -5.14
N ILE A 160 -11.58 26.82 -5.23
CA ILE A 160 -12.44 27.02 -4.05
C ILE A 160 -12.45 25.74 -3.21
N ILE A 161 -12.62 24.58 -3.86
CA ILE A 161 -12.57 23.26 -3.22
C ILE A 161 -11.21 23.03 -2.57
N LYS A 162 -10.09 23.37 -3.24
CA LYS A 162 -8.75 23.27 -2.65
C LYS A 162 -8.65 24.09 -1.36
N ARG A 163 -9.03 25.35 -1.37
CA ARG A 163 -8.97 26.21 -0.18
C ARG A 163 -9.85 25.68 0.97
N LEU A 164 -11.02 25.14 0.66
CA LEU A 164 -11.88 24.54 1.68
C LEU A 164 -11.35 23.19 2.19
N LEU A 165 -10.66 22.41 1.36
CA LEU A 165 -9.91 21.23 1.80
C LEU A 165 -8.75 21.64 2.70
N ASP A 166 -7.98 22.67 2.31
CA ASP A 166 -6.88 23.22 3.11
C ASP A 166 -7.36 23.77 4.46
N LYS A 167 -8.61 24.28 4.51
CA LYS A 167 -9.31 24.71 5.74
C LYS A 167 -10.05 23.58 6.47
N GLU A 168 -10.02 22.36 5.92
CA GLU A 168 -10.70 21.18 6.43
C GLU A 168 -12.23 21.32 6.59
N ALA A 169 -12.82 22.25 5.85
CA ALA A 169 -14.27 22.47 5.83
C ALA A 169 -15.03 21.41 5.05
N ILE A 170 -14.34 20.67 4.20
CA ILE A 170 -14.89 19.62 3.33
C ILE A 170 -13.91 18.46 3.17
N PHE A 171 -14.43 17.30 2.74
CA PHE A 171 -13.65 16.10 2.42
C PHE A 171 -13.94 15.60 1.02
N VAL A 172 -13.06 14.73 0.51
CA VAL A 172 -13.30 13.95 -0.71
C VAL A 172 -13.88 12.58 -0.33
N LYS A 173 -14.87 12.07 -1.06
CA LYS A 173 -15.61 10.84 -0.70
C LYS A 173 -14.73 9.59 -0.51
N GLU A 174 -13.59 9.50 -1.16
CA GLU A 174 -12.64 8.39 -0.97
C GLU A 174 -12.09 8.33 0.47
N ASP A 175 -12.05 9.47 1.17
CA ASP A 175 -11.55 9.57 2.55
C ASP A 175 -12.60 9.22 3.61
N LEU A 176 -13.89 9.33 3.29
CA LEU A 176 -14.99 9.12 4.25
C LEU A 176 -15.20 7.67 4.71
N LYS A 177 -14.66 6.69 4.02
CA LYS A 177 -14.69 5.30 4.52
C LYS A 177 -13.89 5.09 5.81
N ARG A 178 -13.24 6.15 6.32
CA ARG A 178 -12.34 6.09 7.48
C ARG A 178 -12.53 7.34 8.32
N ASN A 179 -13.46 7.34 9.26
CA ASN A 179 -13.67 8.35 10.32
C ASN A 179 -12.46 9.26 10.57
N TYR A 180 -12.25 10.24 9.72
CA TYR A 180 -11.14 11.18 9.81
C TYR A 180 -11.58 12.44 10.56
N LYS A 181 -10.90 12.76 11.66
CA LYS A 181 -10.99 14.03 12.38
C LYS A 181 -9.63 14.73 12.34
N PRO A 182 -9.51 15.89 11.70
CA PRO A 182 -8.34 16.74 11.88
C PRO A 182 -8.20 17.16 13.34
N ARG A 183 -6.99 17.25 13.82
CA ARG A 183 -6.72 17.79 15.14
C ARG A 183 -6.09 19.17 14.98
N THR A 184 -6.90 20.22 15.07
CA THR A 184 -6.41 21.58 15.29
C THR A 184 -6.35 21.84 16.78
N GLU A 185 -5.27 22.44 17.25
CA GLU A 185 -5.11 22.90 18.63
C GLU A 185 -5.29 24.40 18.69
N ALA A 186 -6.26 24.84 19.46
CA ALA A 186 -6.46 26.25 19.73
C ALA A 186 -5.33 26.77 20.63
N ARG A 187 -4.52 27.67 20.12
CA ARG A 187 -3.43 28.34 20.83
C ARG A 187 -3.78 29.78 21.11
N VAL A 188 -3.18 30.30 22.16
CA VAL A 188 -3.47 31.63 22.67
C VAL A 188 -2.22 32.50 22.54
N ARG A 189 -2.39 33.75 22.06
CA ARG A 189 -1.36 34.77 22.10
C ARG A 189 -1.94 36.11 22.53
N LEU A 190 -1.09 37.02 22.98
CA LEU A 190 -1.48 38.41 23.25
C LEU A 190 -1.70 39.12 21.92
N CYS A 191 -2.77 39.92 21.81
CA CYS A 191 -3.08 40.68 20.60
C CYS A 191 -2.00 41.69 20.24
N ASN A 192 -1.29 42.26 21.26
CA ASN A 192 -0.16 43.14 21.06
C ASN A 192 1.16 42.46 21.38
N HIS A 193 1.83 41.94 20.34
CA HIS A 193 3.11 41.24 20.45
C HIS A 193 4.28 42.10 20.96
N GLY A 194 4.14 43.42 21.03
CA GLY A 194 5.17 44.34 21.44
C GLY A 194 4.94 45.00 22.78
N LEU A 195 4.11 44.42 23.67
CA LEU A 195 3.89 44.94 25.00
C LEU A 195 5.18 44.91 25.81
N ASP A 196 5.61 46.07 26.22
CA ASP A 196 6.66 46.24 27.24
C ASP A 196 6.11 46.03 28.66
N GLU A 197 6.98 46.10 29.66
CA GLU A 197 6.57 46.00 31.07
C GLU A 197 5.50 47.04 31.47
N ALA A 198 5.56 48.26 30.95
CA ALA A 198 4.61 49.33 31.23
C ALA A 198 3.22 49.02 30.63
N GLY A 199 3.17 48.50 29.41
CA GLY A 199 1.95 48.03 28.75
C GLY A 199 1.28 46.88 29.51
N MET A 200 2.06 45.92 30.01
CA MET A 200 1.54 44.79 30.78
C MET A 200 1.01 45.25 32.15
N MET A 201 1.69 46.20 32.81
CA MET A 201 1.21 46.82 34.07
C MET A 201 -0.12 47.55 33.88
N THR A 202 -0.31 48.23 32.76
CA THR A 202 -1.57 48.87 32.39
C THR A 202 -2.70 47.86 32.28
N LEU A 203 -2.47 46.69 31.56
CA LEU A 203 -3.44 45.60 31.48
C LEU A 203 -3.78 45.01 32.85
N PHE A 204 -2.80 44.84 33.74
CA PHE A 204 -3.05 44.38 35.11
C PHE A 204 -3.91 45.36 35.91
N ASN A 205 -3.70 46.65 35.76
CA ASN A 205 -4.50 47.67 36.39
C ASN A 205 -5.94 47.71 35.84
N GLU A 206 -6.13 47.61 34.53
CA GLU A 206 -7.45 47.49 33.88
C GLU A 206 -8.25 46.27 34.36
N LEU A 207 -7.56 45.15 34.57
CA LEU A 207 -8.17 43.93 35.04
C LEU A 207 -8.27 43.80 36.55
N SER A 208 -7.81 44.78 37.34
CA SER A 208 -7.78 44.78 38.83
C SER A 208 -9.13 44.45 39.47
N ARG A 209 -10.25 44.93 38.88
CA ARG A 209 -11.62 44.63 39.32
C ARG A 209 -12.14 43.28 38.82
N ALA A 210 -11.53 42.67 37.82
CA ALA A 210 -11.93 41.39 37.22
C ALA A 210 -10.95 40.27 37.66
N LYS A 211 -10.89 39.97 38.95
CA LYS A 211 -9.89 39.09 39.60
C LYS A 211 -9.65 37.75 38.84
N LYS A 212 -10.71 37.11 38.30
CA LYS A 212 -10.61 35.85 37.60
C LYS A 212 -9.95 36.00 36.19
N GLN A 213 -10.21 37.08 35.48
CA GLN A 213 -9.57 37.40 34.22
C GLN A 213 -8.10 37.79 34.42
N LEU A 214 -7.80 38.53 35.50
CA LEU A 214 -6.43 38.86 35.87
C LEU A 214 -5.61 37.61 36.20
N ALA A 215 -6.16 36.68 36.98
CA ALA A 215 -5.51 35.42 37.32
C ALA A 215 -5.20 34.58 36.02
N LEU A 216 -6.13 34.55 35.07
CA LEU A 216 -5.92 33.86 33.81
C LEU A 216 -4.82 34.50 32.95
N LEU A 217 -4.75 35.83 32.89
CA LEU A 217 -3.68 36.55 32.21
C LEU A 217 -2.31 36.33 32.87
N MET A 218 -2.25 36.34 34.21
CA MET A 218 -1.01 36.07 34.97
C MET A 218 -0.52 34.65 34.71
N LYS A 219 -1.45 33.66 34.63
CA LYS A 219 -1.10 32.27 34.30
C LYS A 219 -0.60 32.11 32.88
N TYR A 220 -1.15 32.85 31.92
CA TYR A 220 -0.64 32.90 30.56
C TYR A 220 0.80 33.44 30.53
N VAL A 221 1.07 34.57 31.24
CA VAL A 221 2.41 35.16 31.34
C VAL A 221 3.42 34.17 31.92
N GLU A 222 3.03 33.43 32.99
CA GLU A 222 3.85 32.37 33.58
C GLU A 222 4.15 31.24 32.60
N LEU A 223 3.12 30.72 31.90
CA LEU A 223 3.25 29.60 31.00
C LEU A 223 3.99 29.95 29.71
N SER A 224 3.78 31.13 29.16
CA SER A 224 4.44 31.62 27.96
C SER A 224 5.89 32.03 28.17
N GLY A 225 6.31 32.19 29.45
CA GLY A 225 7.65 32.68 29.77
C GLY A 225 7.88 34.12 29.31
N TRP A 226 6.82 34.94 29.22
CA TRP A 226 6.92 36.34 28.81
C TRP A 226 7.85 37.11 29.75
N ALA A 227 8.93 37.67 29.19
CA ALA A 227 10.00 38.34 29.92
C ALA A 227 10.14 39.84 29.54
N GLY A 228 9.10 40.46 29.00
CA GLY A 228 9.11 41.91 28.69
C GLY A 228 9.90 42.32 27.44
N ARG A 229 10.44 41.40 26.65
CA ARG A 229 11.27 41.70 25.47
C ARG A 229 10.80 41.08 24.14
N GLY A 230 9.56 40.66 24.03
CA GLY A 230 8.92 40.31 22.73
C GLY A 230 9.50 39.14 21.89
N GLU A 231 10.62 38.57 22.27
CA GLU A 231 11.33 37.69 21.32
C GLU A 231 11.21 36.18 21.55
N TYR A 232 10.72 35.69 22.69
CA TYR A 232 10.65 34.23 22.96
C TYR A 232 9.44 33.85 23.82
N LEU A 233 8.22 34.00 23.24
CA LEU A 233 7.02 33.49 23.88
C LEU A 233 6.90 31.99 23.59
N LYS A 234 6.88 31.17 24.63
CA LYS A 234 6.49 29.75 24.49
C LYS A 234 5.01 29.72 24.09
N GLU A 235 4.69 28.97 23.02
CA GLU A 235 3.30 28.84 22.60
C GLU A 235 2.48 28.08 23.66
N VAL A 236 1.33 28.65 24.05
CA VAL A 236 0.43 28.11 25.09
C VAL A 236 -0.87 27.70 24.45
N THR A 237 -1.32 26.44 24.67
CA THR A 237 -2.61 25.98 24.18
C THR A 237 -3.76 26.49 25.04
N LYS A 238 -4.93 26.76 24.43
CA LYS A 238 -6.14 27.15 25.14
C LYS A 238 -6.51 26.14 26.24
N LYS A 239 -6.35 24.83 25.93
CA LYS A 239 -6.64 23.73 26.86
C LYS A 239 -5.71 23.76 28.07
N GLU A 240 -4.39 23.82 27.84
CA GLU A 240 -3.38 23.91 28.91
C GLU A 240 -3.58 25.15 29.80
N LEU A 241 -3.89 26.28 29.19
CA LEU A 241 -4.13 27.52 29.91
C LEU A 241 -5.37 27.42 30.82
N LEU A 242 -6.48 26.90 30.33
CA LEU A 242 -7.71 26.73 31.08
C LEU A 242 -7.55 25.70 32.21
N GLU A 243 -6.91 24.57 31.96
CA GLU A 243 -6.66 23.53 32.96
C GLU A 243 -5.74 24.03 34.08
N LYS A 244 -4.61 24.68 33.73
CA LYS A 244 -3.65 25.17 34.73
C LYS A 244 -4.10 26.40 35.49
N ALA A 245 -5.02 27.18 34.93
CA ALA A 245 -5.59 28.37 35.60
C ALA A 245 -6.90 28.07 36.34
N ASP A 246 -7.42 26.85 36.28
CA ASP A 246 -8.75 26.47 36.77
C ASP A 246 -9.86 27.45 36.35
N ALA A 247 -9.81 27.84 35.07
CA ALA A 247 -10.66 28.88 34.50
C ALA A 247 -11.67 28.30 33.48
N THR A 248 -12.86 28.93 33.44
CA THR A 248 -13.92 28.54 32.50
C THR A 248 -13.74 29.24 31.16
N THR A 249 -14.27 28.62 30.08
CA THR A 249 -14.28 29.19 28.72
C THR A 249 -14.92 30.59 28.68
N THR A 250 -15.91 30.88 29.54
CA THR A 250 -16.55 32.20 29.65
C THR A 250 -15.58 33.30 30.11
N ILE A 251 -14.72 32.99 31.07
CA ILE A 251 -13.69 33.94 31.59
C ILE A 251 -12.67 34.19 30.48
N PHE A 252 -12.28 33.16 29.75
CA PHE A 252 -11.36 33.24 28.64
C PHE A 252 -11.92 34.10 27.48
N ASN A 253 -13.15 33.83 27.06
CA ASN A 253 -13.80 34.60 25.98
C ASN A 253 -13.92 36.06 26.35
N GLY A 254 -14.13 36.41 27.63
CA GLY A 254 -14.14 37.77 28.08
C GLY A 254 -12.79 38.52 27.94
N LEU A 255 -11.65 37.82 27.88
CA LEU A 255 -10.34 38.39 27.52
C LEU A 255 -10.14 38.52 26.03
N VAL A 256 -10.74 37.61 25.26
CA VAL A 256 -10.76 37.68 23.80
C VAL A 256 -11.62 38.85 23.33
N ASP A 257 -12.83 39.03 23.89
CA ASP A 257 -13.74 40.13 23.59
C ASP A 257 -13.15 41.52 23.94
N LYS A 258 -12.26 41.55 24.93
CA LYS A 258 -11.50 42.76 25.31
C LYS A 258 -10.27 43.03 24.42
N GLY A 259 -10.01 42.17 23.43
CA GLY A 259 -8.84 42.26 22.54
C GLY A 259 -7.50 42.05 23.27
N ILE A 260 -7.48 41.36 24.41
CA ILE A 260 -6.26 41.02 25.13
C ILE A 260 -5.66 39.70 24.64
N PHE A 261 -6.50 38.70 24.44
CA PHE A 261 -6.11 37.41 23.85
C PHE A 261 -6.62 37.29 22.41
N GLU A 262 -5.80 36.72 21.58
CA GLU A 262 -6.17 36.21 20.24
C GLU A 262 -6.01 34.71 20.26
N VAL A 263 -7.05 34.01 19.78
CA VAL A 263 -6.99 32.58 19.57
C VAL A 263 -6.61 32.33 18.13
N TYR A 264 -5.53 31.62 17.90
CA TYR A 264 -5.17 31.10 16.58
C TYR A 264 -5.13 29.58 16.63
N TYR A 265 -5.49 28.98 15.54
CA TYR A 265 -5.50 27.53 15.43
C TYR A 265 -4.24 27.11 14.71
N GLN A 266 -3.44 26.33 15.40
CA GLN A 266 -2.28 25.69 14.78
C GLN A 266 -2.65 24.26 14.47
N GLU A 267 -2.49 23.84 13.21
CA GLU A 267 -2.59 22.46 12.84
C GLU A 267 -1.54 21.67 13.61
N ILE A 268 -2.01 20.79 14.49
CA ILE A 268 -1.15 19.74 14.99
C ILE A 268 -1.17 18.70 13.89
N GLY A 269 -0.11 18.65 13.08
CA GLY A 269 0.14 17.49 12.27
C GLY A 269 -0.05 16.26 13.16
N ARG A 270 -0.87 15.32 12.77
CA ARG A 270 -1.09 14.04 13.49
C ARG A 270 0.17 13.21 13.62
N LEU A 271 1.18 13.61 12.95
CA LEU A 271 2.54 13.15 13.14
C LEU A 271 3.00 13.71 14.47
N ASP A 272 2.89 12.85 15.48
CA ASP A 272 3.18 13.11 16.90
C ASP A 272 4.46 13.93 17.05
N LYS A 273 4.34 15.22 17.42
CA LYS A 273 5.45 16.12 17.68
C LYS A 273 6.02 15.97 19.11
N SER A 274 5.55 14.96 19.86
CA SER A 274 6.19 14.62 21.12
C SER A 274 7.66 14.26 20.82
N GLU A 275 8.58 14.92 21.48
CA GLU A 275 9.99 14.51 21.45
C GLU A 275 10.06 13.06 21.94
N VAL A 276 10.14 12.13 21.00
CA VAL A 276 10.37 10.73 21.34
C VAL A 276 11.82 10.64 21.78
N ALA A 277 12.03 10.36 23.06
CA ALA A 277 13.37 10.06 23.58
C ALA A 277 13.96 8.92 22.72
N THR A 278 15.01 9.23 21.98
CA THR A 278 15.71 8.25 21.14
C THR A 278 16.60 7.40 22.01
N SER A 279 16.61 6.09 21.77
CA SER A 279 17.55 5.15 22.37
C SER A 279 18.63 4.78 21.37
N GLU A 280 19.81 4.43 21.87
CA GLU A 280 20.85 3.86 21.03
C GLU A 280 20.39 2.55 20.37
N SER A 281 20.90 2.29 19.17
CA SER A 281 20.68 1.00 18.50
C SER A 281 21.38 -0.13 19.27
N ASN A 282 20.81 -1.33 19.23
CA ASN A 282 21.45 -2.49 19.82
C ASN A 282 22.79 -2.80 19.12
N ALA A 283 23.79 -3.22 19.88
CA ALA A 283 25.06 -3.68 19.31
C ALA A 283 24.82 -4.91 18.41
N LEU A 284 25.50 -4.95 17.27
CA LEU A 284 25.49 -6.10 16.37
C LEU A 284 26.26 -7.27 17.00
N ASN A 285 25.72 -8.48 16.89
CA ASN A 285 26.50 -9.68 17.18
C ASN A 285 27.52 -9.98 16.07
N SER A 286 28.39 -10.98 16.26
CA SER A 286 29.47 -11.30 15.32
C SER A 286 28.97 -11.59 13.89
N SER A 287 27.90 -12.37 13.74
CA SER A 287 27.31 -12.72 12.45
C SER A 287 26.68 -11.49 11.76
N GLN A 288 25.98 -10.64 12.53
CA GLN A 288 25.40 -9.39 12.03
C GLN A 288 26.49 -8.38 11.64
N GLN A 289 27.57 -8.29 12.44
CA GLN A 289 28.70 -7.40 12.15
C GLN A 289 29.43 -7.84 10.87
N MET A 290 29.64 -9.14 10.67
CA MET A 290 30.20 -9.66 9.42
C MET A 290 29.29 -9.31 8.23
N ALA A 291 27.98 -9.54 8.34
CA ALA A 291 27.03 -9.21 7.28
C ALA A 291 27.03 -7.71 6.97
N PHE A 292 27.02 -6.85 8.00
CA PHE A 292 27.10 -5.39 7.85
C PHE A 292 28.36 -4.97 7.08
N THR A 293 29.53 -5.48 7.48
CA THR A 293 30.80 -5.18 6.82
C THR A 293 30.80 -5.66 5.37
N SER A 294 30.37 -6.90 5.12
CA SER A 294 30.29 -7.48 3.77
C SER A 294 29.32 -6.71 2.85
N ILE A 295 28.19 -6.19 3.38
CA ILE A 295 27.29 -5.33 2.62
C ILE A 295 27.99 -4.03 2.22
N LEU A 296 28.69 -3.37 3.15
CA LEU A 296 29.43 -2.14 2.84
C LEU A 296 30.54 -2.36 1.81
N GLU A 297 31.25 -3.47 1.88
CA GLU A 297 32.25 -3.87 0.88
C GLU A 297 31.59 -4.14 -0.48
N SER A 298 30.47 -4.87 -0.50
CA SER A 298 29.71 -5.11 -1.71
C SER A 298 29.25 -3.81 -2.36
N PHE A 299 28.83 -2.83 -1.58
CA PHE A 299 28.38 -1.52 -2.08
C PHE A 299 29.49 -0.68 -2.72
N ARG A 300 30.77 -0.98 -2.46
CA ARG A 300 31.89 -0.33 -3.17
C ARG A 300 31.94 -0.74 -4.65
N GLN A 301 31.53 -1.98 -4.96
CA GLN A 301 31.62 -2.55 -6.31
C GLN A 301 30.27 -2.67 -7.01
N LYS A 302 29.19 -2.84 -6.26
CA LYS A 302 27.84 -3.11 -6.75
C LYS A 302 26.85 -2.04 -6.23
N ASN A 303 25.82 -1.78 -6.98
CA ASN A 303 24.74 -0.87 -6.54
C ASN A 303 23.60 -1.58 -5.84
N VAL A 304 23.47 -2.89 -6.05
CA VAL A 304 22.43 -3.74 -5.44
C VAL A 304 23.12 -4.91 -4.73
N CYS A 305 22.68 -5.17 -3.50
CA CYS A 305 23.13 -6.31 -2.69
C CYS A 305 21.91 -7.09 -2.19
N LEU A 306 21.97 -8.42 -2.30
CA LEU A 306 21.02 -9.34 -1.68
C LEU A 306 21.55 -9.78 -0.32
N LEU A 307 20.80 -9.53 0.74
CA LEU A 307 21.00 -10.11 2.07
C LEU A 307 20.07 -11.32 2.23
N HIS A 308 20.61 -12.51 2.01
CA HIS A 308 19.93 -13.78 2.22
C HIS A 308 20.17 -14.23 3.66
N GLY A 309 19.20 -13.99 4.53
CA GLY A 309 19.34 -14.33 5.95
C GLY A 309 18.16 -15.15 6.45
N VAL A 310 18.43 -16.28 7.12
CA VAL A 310 17.38 -17.13 7.70
C VAL A 310 16.40 -16.33 8.57
N THR A 311 15.19 -16.85 8.73
CA THR A 311 14.16 -16.23 9.59
C THR A 311 14.72 -16.03 10.99
N SER A 312 14.51 -14.86 11.60
CA SER A 312 15.03 -14.50 12.93
C SER A 312 16.59 -14.42 13.03
N SER A 313 17.30 -14.18 11.93
CA SER A 313 18.74 -13.88 11.95
C SER A 313 19.05 -12.46 12.45
N GLY A 314 18.03 -11.61 12.60
CA GLY A 314 18.19 -10.23 13.04
C GLY A 314 18.54 -9.25 11.92
N LYS A 315 18.13 -9.50 10.68
CA LYS A 315 18.29 -8.59 9.53
C LYS A 315 17.93 -7.14 9.84
N THR A 316 16.87 -6.93 10.61
CA THR A 316 16.42 -5.57 10.96
C THR A 316 17.45 -4.75 11.71
N GLU A 317 18.30 -5.37 12.59
CA GLU A 317 19.39 -4.64 13.25
C GLU A 317 20.45 -4.21 12.23
N VAL A 318 20.80 -5.07 11.30
CA VAL A 318 21.71 -4.72 10.19
C VAL A 318 21.14 -3.56 9.37
N TYR A 319 19.82 -3.54 9.11
CA TYR A 319 19.18 -2.43 8.40
C TYR A 319 19.27 -1.12 9.19
N ILE A 320 19.04 -1.15 10.51
CA ILE A 320 19.14 0.03 11.37
C ILE A 320 20.55 0.63 11.29
N HIS A 321 21.60 -0.19 11.39
CA HIS A 321 22.96 0.28 11.28
C HIS A 321 23.30 0.84 9.89
N LEU A 322 22.80 0.22 8.81
CA LEU A 322 22.98 0.75 7.45
C LEU A 322 22.26 2.08 7.25
N ILE A 323 21.07 2.23 7.83
CA ILE A 323 20.32 3.50 7.83
C ILE A 323 21.14 4.57 8.55
N GLN A 324 21.66 4.28 9.75
CA GLN A 324 22.49 5.22 10.50
C GLN A 324 23.74 5.65 9.71
N GLU A 325 24.36 4.72 8.98
CA GLU A 325 25.52 5.03 8.14
C GLU A 325 25.15 5.97 6.97
N ALA A 326 24.02 5.73 6.32
CA ALA A 326 23.49 6.62 5.27
C ALA A 326 23.15 8.02 5.82
N LEU A 327 22.57 8.09 7.02
CA LEU A 327 22.22 9.36 7.68
C LEU A 327 23.47 10.17 8.10
N LYS A 328 24.57 9.52 8.51
CA LYS A 328 25.85 10.19 8.78
C LYS A 328 26.41 10.89 7.53
N GLN A 329 26.11 10.34 6.34
CA GLN A 329 26.49 10.91 5.05
C GLN A 329 25.51 11.99 4.56
N GLY A 330 24.53 12.39 5.38
CA GLY A 330 23.50 13.36 5.02
C GLY A 330 22.50 12.86 3.95
N LYS A 331 22.36 11.55 3.76
CA LYS A 331 21.50 10.95 2.75
C LYS A 331 20.13 10.58 3.35
N GLN A 332 19.11 10.57 2.50
CA GLN A 332 17.78 10.04 2.82
C GLN A 332 17.73 8.54 2.56
N VAL A 333 16.85 7.85 3.27
CA VAL A 333 16.65 6.40 3.17
C VAL A 333 15.18 6.09 2.90
N LEU A 334 14.93 5.22 1.93
CA LEU A 334 13.63 4.59 1.69
C LEU A 334 13.67 3.14 2.16
N TYR A 335 12.86 2.81 3.17
CA TYR A 335 12.72 1.46 3.66
C TYR A 335 11.34 0.91 3.28
N LEU A 336 11.30 -0.01 2.31
CA LEU A 336 10.09 -0.64 1.81
C LEU A 336 9.78 -1.92 2.57
N LEU A 337 8.54 -2.04 3.01
CA LEU A 337 7.96 -3.24 3.59
C LEU A 337 6.74 -3.69 2.78
N PRO A 338 6.44 -5.00 2.75
CA PRO A 338 5.13 -5.47 2.30
C PRO A 338 4.00 -4.86 3.13
N GLU A 339 2.86 -4.59 2.50
CA GLU A 339 1.73 -3.89 3.15
C GLU A 339 1.28 -4.56 4.47
N ILE A 340 1.36 -5.88 4.53
CA ILE A 340 0.99 -6.69 5.72
C ILE A 340 2.08 -6.64 6.80
N ALA A 341 3.35 -6.44 6.42
CA ALA A 341 4.49 -6.42 7.35
C ALA A 341 4.69 -5.04 8.04
N LEU A 342 4.01 -3.99 7.57
CA LEU A 342 4.04 -2.69 8.23
C LEU A 342 3.19 -2.73 9.51
N THR A 343 3.73 -3.33 10.55
CA THR A 343 3.10 -3.48 11.86
C THR A 343 3.49 -2.35 12.81
N THR A 344 2.72 -2.18 13.88
CA THR A 344 3.04 -1.26 14.96
C THR A 344 4.42 -1.57 15.56
N GLN A 345 4.76 -2.85 15.69
CA GLN A 345 6.05 -3.31 16.25
C GLN A 345 7.27 -2.76 15.48
N ILE A 346 7.31 -2.90 14.16
CA ILE A 346 8.44 -2.40 13.36
C ILE A 346 8.48 -0.87 13.36
N THR A 347 7.32 -0.23 13.31
CA THR A 347 7.20 1.22 13.36
C THR A 347 7.72 1.77 14.69
N GLU A 348 7.31 1.20 15.83
CA GLU A 348 7.78 1.61 17.15
C GLU A 348 9.26 1.33 17.36
N ARG A 349 9.76 0.20 16.85
CA ARG A 349 11.19 -0.14 16.90
C ARG A 349 12.04 0.91 16.19
N LEU A 350 11.64 1.32 15.00
CA LEU A 350 12.36 2.34 14.24
C LEU A 350 12.16 3.74 14.83
N LYS A 351 10.98 4.07 15.36
CA LYS A 351 10.72 5.34 16.05
C LYS A 351 11.61 5.51 17.29
N ARG A 352 11.88 4.44 18.04
CA ARG A 352 12.80 4.50 19.19
C ARG A 352 14.22 4.89 18.79
N VAL A 353 14.68 4.52 17.60
CA VAL A 353 16.04 4.83 17.13
C VAL A 353 16.09 6.16 16.39
N PHE A 354 15.13 6.43 15.51
CA PHE A 354 15.19 7.57 14.59
C PHE A 354 14.31 8.76 15.00
N GLY A 355 13.42 8.59 15.98
CA GLY A 355 12.55 9.65 16.50
C GLY A 355 11.76 10.34 15.39
N ASN A 356 11.80 11.67 15.41
CA ASN A 356 11.07 12.52 14.45
C ASN A 356 11.67 12.56 13.03
N ARG A 357 12.86 11.94 12.83
CA ARG A 357 13.48 11.78 11.51
C ARG A 357 12.80 10.70 10.67
N LEU A 358 11.93 9.86 11.29
CA LEU A 358 11.20 8.78 10.63
C LEU A 358 9.82 9.24 10.19
N GLY A 359 9.57 9.20 8.88
CA GLY A 359 8.23 9.31 8.29
C GLY A 359 7.67 7.92 7.94
N VAL A 360 6.39 7.69 8.20
CA VAL A 360 5.70 6.44 7.84
C VAL A 360 4.70 6.75 6.75
N TYR A 361 4.76 6.06 5.61
CA TYR A 361 3.87 6.28 4.48
C TYR A 361 3.14 4.99 4.09
N HIS A 362 1.81 5.01 4.23
CA HIS A 362 0.97 3.83 3.99
C HIS A 362 -0.30 4.19 3.21
N SER A 363 -0.72 3.32 2.29
CA SER A 363 -1.96 3.49 1.51
C SER A 363 -3.24 3.52 2.36
N LYS A 364 -3.19 2.97 3.58
CA LYS A 364 -4.29 3.00 4.55
C LYS A 364 -4.36 4.27 5.40
N PHE A 365 -3.40 5.16 5.28
CA PHE A 365 -3.48 6.46 5.95
C PHE A 365 -4.52 7.34 5.27
N PRO A 366 -5.20 8.21 6.03
CA PRO A 366 -6.03 9.24 5.45
C PRO A 366 -5.27 10.06 4.39
N ASP A 367 -5.98 10.51 3.38
CA ASP A 367 -5.35 11.20 2.25
C ASP A 367 -4.63 12.49 2.70
N ALA A 368 -5.19 13.20 3.68
CA ALA A 368 -4.58 14.39 4.24
C ALA A 368 -3.21 14.12 4.90
N GLU A 369 -3.04 13.00 5.63
CA GLU A 369 -1.72 12.61 6.17
C GLU A 369 -0.73 12.31 5.05
N ARG A 370 -1.20 11.70 3.97
CA ARG A 370 -0.37 11.42 2.78
C ARG A 370 0.06 12.71 2.07
N VAL A 371 -0.84 13.69 1.98
CA VAL A 371 -0.55 15.03 1.46
C VAL A 371 0.46 15.75 2.36
N GLU A 372 0.28 15.69 3.68
CA GLU A 372 1.20 16.30 4.66
C GLU A 372 2.62 15.73 4.53
N ILE A 373 2.75 14.39 4.44
CA ILE A 373 4.06 13.76 4.24
C ILE A 373 4.69 14.20 2.92
N TRP A 374 3.90 14.27 1.83
CA TRP A 374 4.37 14.74 0.54
C TRP A 374 4.90 16.18 0.63
N GLN A 375 4.11 17.09 1.21
CA GLN A 375 4.49 18.49 1.38
C GLN A 375 5.73 18.64 2.27
N LYS A 376 5.81 17.87 3.37
CA LYS A 376 6.97 17.89 4.25
C LYS A 376 8.25 17.45 3.53
N GLN A 377 8.18 16.44 2.64
CA GLN A 377 9.33 16.02 1.85
C GLN A 377 9.83 17.11 0.86
N LEU A 378 8.98 18.05 0.50
CA LEU A 378 9.36 19.19 -0.34
C LEU A 378 9.97 20.36 0.45
N ARG A 379 9.75 20.44 1.77
CA ARG A 379 10.29 21.49 2.66
C ARG A 379 11.75 21.18 3.07
N ASN A 380 12.35 22.08 3.86
CA ASN A 380 13.70 21.89 4.39
C ASN A 380 13.73 21.04 5.69
N ASP A 381 12.57 20.68 6.23
CA ASP A 381 12.38 19.84 7.41
C ASP A 381 11.90 18.43 7.04
N GLU A 382 12.31 17.95 5.85
CA GLU A 382 11.95 16.64 5.34
C GLU A 382 12.36 15.48 6.26
N TYR A 383 11.65 14.35 6.16
CA TYR A 383 12.07 13.13 6.84
C TYR A 383 13.34 12.56 6.21
N ASP A 384 14.28 12.14 7.04
CA ASP A 384 15.50 11.48 6.61
C ASP A 384 15.26 10.01 6.27
N VAL A 385 14.33 9.37 6.96
CA VAL A 385 13.97 7.97 6.76
C VAL A 385 12.48 7.88 6.45
N ILE A 386 12.13 7.30 5.32
CA ILE A 386 10.75 6.94 4.98
C ILE A 386 10.58 5.44 5.11
N LEU A 387 9.75 5.02 6.05
CA LEU A 387 9.24 3.66 6.15
C LEU A 387 7.92 3.57 5.39
N GLY A 388 7.83 2.71 4.40
CA GLY A 388 6.60 2.65 3.64
C GLY A 388 6.37 1.39 2.84
N VAL A 389 5.21 1.37 2.18
CA VAL A 389 4.79 0.30 1.27
C VAL A 389 5.08 0.67 -0.19
N ARG A 390 4.69 -0.16 -1.13
CA ARG A 390 4.97 0.01 -2.57
C ARG A 390 4.76 1.43 -3.11
N SER A 391 3.75 2.18 -2.64
CA SER A 391 3.47 3.55 -3.13
C SER A 391 4.47 4.60 -2.65
N SER A 392 5.32 4.29 -1.69
CA SER A 392 6.31 5.23 -1.14
C SER A 392 7.43 5.57 -2.14
N ILE A 393 7.60 4.79 -3.19
CA ILE A 393 8.57 5.08 -4.26
C ILE A 393 8.23 6.36 -5.06
N PHE A 394 7.00 6.85 -4.94
CA PHE A 394 6.56 8.07 -5.64
C PHE A 394 6.85 9.36 -4.87
N LEU A 395 7.25 9.28 -3.60
CA LEU A 395 7.53 10.46 -2.78
C LEU A 395 8.68 11.30 -3.34
N PRO A 396 8.65 12.64 -3.13
CA PRO A 396 9.69 13.53 -3.62
C PRO A 396 10.94 13.45 -2.73
N PHE A 397 11.91 12.62 -3.11
CA PHE A 397 13.22 12.55 -2.46
C PHE A 397 14.16 13.61 -3.05
N LYS A 398 14.99 14.22 -2.20
CA LYS A 398 16.02 15.17 -2.61
C LYS A 398 17.43 14.57 -2.56
N ARG A 399 17.71 13.73 -1.56
CA ARG A 399 19.03 13.21 -1.21
C ARG A 399 19.03 11.70 -1.01
N LEU A 400 18.20 10.94 -1.78
CA LEU A 400 18.11 9.49 -1.64
C LEU A 400 19.48 8.83 -1.78
N GLY A 401 19.93 8.07 -0.77
CA GLY A 401 21.23 7.41 -0.78
C GLY A 401 21.17 5.91 -0.51
N LEU A 402 20.09 5.44 0.11
CA LEU A 402 19.88 4.02 0.40
C LEU A 402 18.41 3.65 0.21
N VAL A 403 18.19 2.51 -0.43
CA VAL A 403 16.88 1.87 -0.51
C VAL A 403 16.98 0.48 0.08
N ILE A 404 16.14 0.17 1.06
CA ILE A 404 16.00 -1.17 1.64
C ILE A 404 14.66 -1.74 1.20
N VAL A 405 14.67 -2.94 0.66
CA VAL A 405 13.46 -3.69 0.30
C VAL A 405 13.45 -4.97 1.12
N ASP A 406 12.68 -5.00 2.18
CA ASP A 406 12.57 -6.18 3.02
C ASP A 406 11.52 -7.14 2.47
N GLU A 407 11.72 -8.45 2.70
CA GLU A 407 10.93 -9.52 2.10
C GLU A 407 10.74 -9.31 0.58
N GLU A 408 11.87 -9.12 -0.13
CA GLU A 408 11.91 -8.70 -1.55
C GLU A 408 11.10 -9.61 -2.51
N HIS A 409 10.90 -10.87 -2.10
CA HIS A 409 10.17 -11.89 -2.86
C HIS A 409 8.64 -11.69 -2.84
N GLU A 410 8.15 -10.76 -2.02
CA GLU A 410 6.72 -10.61 -1.77
C GLU A 410 5.93 -10.12 -2.98
N ASN A 411 4.88 -10.87 -3.32
CA ASN A 411 3.99 -10.54 -4.45
C ASN A 411 3.22 -9.22 -4.26
N THR A 412 3.06 -8.74 -3.03
CA THR A 412 2.35 -7.49 -2.73
C THR A 412 3.08 -6.24 -3.22
N TYR A 413 4.35 -6.36 -3.58
CA TYR A 413 5.10 -5.31 -4.27
C TYR A 413 4.63 -5.10 -5.72
N LYS A 414 3.93 -6.06 -6.33
CA LYS A 414 3.32 -5.89 -7.65
C LYS A 414 1.94 -5.26 -7.54
N GLN A 415 1.72 -4.14 -8.22
CA GLN A 415 0.39 -3.58 -8.43
C GLN A 415 -0.30 -4.33 -9.56
N GLN A 416 -1.44 -4.97 -9.25
CA GLN A 416 -2.22 -5.72 -10.24
C GLN A 416 -3.16 -4.80 -11.03
N ASP A 417 -3.88 -3.93 -10.32
CA ASP A 417 -4.84 -3.00 -10.86
C ASP A 417 -5.01 -1.80 -9.88
N PRO A 418 -5.21 -0.59 -10.36
CA PRO A 418 -5.19 -0.12 -11.76
C PRO A 418 -3.76 0.00 -12.33
N ALA A 419 -3.66 0.45 -13.59
CA ALA A 419 -2.36 0.88 -14.16
C ALA A 419 -1.78 2.07 -13.35
N PRO A 420 -0.44 2.19 -13.31
CA PRO A 420 0.61 1.33 -13.82
C PRO A 420 0.71 0.00 -13.05
N ARG A 421 0.88 -1.11 -13.76
CA ARG A 421 1.05 -2.44 -13.15
C ARG A 421 2.52 -2.68 -12.79
N TYR A 422 3.08 -1.76 -11.99
CA TYR A 422 4.49 -1.77 -11.62
C TYR A 422 4.81 -2.76 -10.50
N HIS A 423 6.08 -3.17 -10.43
CA HIS A 423 6.64 -3.94 -9.32
C HIS A 423 7.55 -3.04 -8.49
N ALA A 424 7.17 -2.74 -7.25
CA ALA A 424 7.85 -1.74 -6.43
C ALA A 424 9.33 -2.06 -6.17
N ARG A 425 9.72 -3.33 -5.96
CA ARG A 425 11.13 -3.74 -5.84
C ARG A 425 11.94 -3.31 -7.07
N SER A 426 11.49 -3.69 -8.27
CA SER A 426 12.19 -3.37 -9.52
C SER A 426 12.20 -1.89 -9.80
N SER A 427 11.10 -1.20 -9.52
CA SER A 427 10.98 0.25 -9.65
C SER A 427 11.85 1.00 -8.65
N ALA A 428 12.00 0.49 -7.42
CA ALA A 428 12.87 1.06 -6.40
C ALA A 428 14.36 0.93 -6.76
N ILE A 429 14.76 -0.18 -7.40
CA ILE A 429 16.12 -0.35 -7.94
C ILE A 429 16.40 0.72 -9.00
N MET A 430 15.43 0.99 -9.89
CA MET A 430 15.59 2.01 -10.91
C MET A 430 15.61 3.42 -10.31
N LEU A 431 14.69 3.71 -9.38
CA LEU A 431 14.68 4.98 -8.64
C LEU A 431 16.05 5.22 -7.96
N ALA A 432 16.58 4.22 -7.26
CA ALA A 432 17.88 4.30 -6.62
C ALA A 432 19.00 4.58 -7.64
N SER A 433 18.97 3.94 -8.81
CA SER A 433 19.94 4.17 -9.89
C SER A 433 19.93 5.63 -10.35
N MET A 434 18.76 6.28 -10.49
CA MET A 434 18.64 7.69 -10.88
C MET A 434 19.24 8.65 -9.84
N TYR A 435 19.29 8.24 -8.57
CA TYR A 435 19.90 9.01 -7.48
C TYR A 435 21.36 8.61 -7.18
N GLY A 436 21.89 7.59 -7.84
CA GLY A 436 23.18 6.97 -7.45
C GLY A 436 23.14 6.32 -6.08
N ALA A 437 21.97 5.96 -5.59
CA ALA A 437 21.74 5.34 -4.30
C ALA A 437 22.03 3.83 -4.33
N LYS A 438 22.34 3.26 -3.16
CA LYS A 438 22.54 1.82 -2.99
C LYS A 438 21.23 1.13 -2.64
N VAL A 439 21.11 -0.15 -3.01
CA VAL A 439 19.91 -0.95 -2.76
C VAL A 439 20.28 -2.22 -2.00
N LEU A 440 19.61 -2.45 -0.88
CA LEU A 440 19.64 -3.70 -0.15
C LEU A 440 18.33 -4.44 -0.32
N LEU A 441 18.38 -5.65 -0.85
CA LEU A 441 17.25 -6.57 -0.93
C LEU A 441 17.39 -7.58 0.19
N GLY A 442 16.45 -7.61 1.14
CA GLY A 442 16.52 -8.50 2.29
C GLY A 442 15.43 -9.56 2.26
N THR A 443 15.76 -10.80 2.56
CA THR A 443 14.77 -11.89 2.63
C THR A 443 15.38 -13.15 3.27
N ALA A 444 14.52 -14.05 3.74
CA ALA A 444 14.89 -15.41 4.12
C ALA A 444 14.74 -16.42 2.97
N THR A 445 13.92 -16.11 2.00
CA THR A 445 13.56 -16.98 0.87
C THR A 445 13.54 -16.14 -0.40
N PRO A 446 14.72 -15.87 -1.01
CA PRO A 446 14.82 -15.00 -2.17
C PRO A 446 13.87 -15.40 -3.32
N SER A 447 13.49 -14.44 -4.15
CA SER A 447 12.93 -14.80 -5.45
C SER A 447 14.01 -15.40 -6.35
N VAL A 448 13.64 -16.39 -7.17
CA VAL A 448 14.58 -17.08 -8.08
C VAL A 448 15.31 -16.06 -8.97
N GLU A 449 14.60 -15.03 -9.45
CA GLU A 449 15.18 -13.99 -10.29
C GLU A 449 16.23 -13.12 -9.54
N THR A 450 15.97 -12.79 -8.28
CA THR A 450 16.92 -12.02 -7.46
C THR A 450 18.16 -12.84 -7.11
N TYR A 451 17.95 -14.08 -6.70
CA TYR A 451 19.06 -14.99 -6.37
C TYR A 451 19.92 -15.28 -7.61
N PHE A 452 19.29 -15.48 -8.77
CA PHE A 452 19.99 -15.62 -10.06
C PHE A 452 20.88 -14.39 -10.38
N ASN A 453 20.38 -13.18 -10.19
CA ASN A 453 21.15 -11.96 -10.39
C ASN A 453 22.32 -11.85 -9.40
N ALA A 454 22.16 -12.36 -8.18
CA ALA A 454 23.20 -12.35 -7.17
C ALA A 454 24.30 -13.40 -7.46
N THR A 455 23.92 -14.64 -7.79
CA THR A 455 24.86 -15.73 -8.10
C THR A 455 25.62 -15.49 -9.41
N ASN A 456 25.00 -14.80 -10.39
CA ASN A 456 25.67 -14.40 -11.63
C ASN A 456 26.49 -13.09 -11.49
N GLY A 457 26.69 -12.59 -10.29
CA GLY A 457 27.56 -11.45 -10.03
C GLY A 457 27.01 -10.08 -10.44
N LYS A 458 25.74 -9.98 -10.90
CA LYS A 458 25.08 -8.71 -11.18
C LYS A 458 24.76 -7.95 -9.88
N TYR A 459 24.35 -8.67 -8.83
CA TYR A 459 24.16 -8.15 -7.48
C TYR A 459 25.25 -8.68 -6.55
N GLY A 460 25.45 -8.01 -5.40
CA GLY A 460 26.21 -8.60 -4.30
C GLY A 460 25.35 -9.67 -3.61
N LEU A 461 26.01 -10.67 -3.03
CA LEU A 461 25.36 -11.68 -2.20
C LEU A 461 26.02 -11.70 -0.82
N VAL A 462 25.23 -11.52 0.22
CA VAL A 462 25.64 -11.66 1.61
C VAL A 462 24.68 -12.62 2.29
N GLU A 463 25.22 -13.62 2.99
CA GLU A 463 24.42 -14.66 3.63
C GLU A 463 24.52 -14.57 5.16
N MET A 464 23.40 -14.76 5.84
CA MET A 464 23.29 -14.92 7.30
C MET A 464 22.63 -16.27 7.59
N LYS A 465 23.44 -17.30 7.82
CA LYS A 465 22.99 -18.70 7.98
C LYS A 465 22.55 -19.04 9.42
N GLU A 466 22.89 -18.20 10.38
CA GLU A 466 22.62 -18.44 11.81
C GLU A 466 21.41 -17.62 12.29
N ARG A 467 20.61 -18.20 13.15
CA ARG A 467 19.56 -17.48 13.88
C ARG A 467 20.17 -16.71 15.07
N TYR A 468 19.51 -15.62 15.43
CA TYR A 468 19.87 -14.87 16.63
C TYR A 468 19.76 -15.75 17.89
N LYS A 469 20.80 -15.78 18.72
CA LYS A 469 20.91 -16.61 19.96
C LYS A 469 20.86 -18.11 19.72
N ASP A 470 21.41 -18.63 18.62
CA ASP A 470 21.56 -20.08 18.32
C ASP A 470 20.26 -20.90 18.40
N ILE A 471 19.13 -20.26 18.19
CA ILE A 471 17.82 -20.91 18.17
C ILE A 471 17.78 -21.88 16.97
N ARG A 472 17.51 -23.19 17.23
CA ARG A 472 17.40 -24.19 16.18
C ARG A 472 16.20 -23.93 15.26
N LEU A 473 16.35 -24.34 13.98
CA LEU A 473 15.19 -24.36 13.05
C LEU A 473 14.12 -25.30 13.60
N PRO A 474 12.84 -25.03 13.36
CA PRO A 474 11.75 -25.90 13.76
C PRO A 474 11.90 -27.26 13.10
N HIS A 475 11.47 -28.31 13.81
CA HIS A 475 11.35 -29.63 13.23
C HIS A 475 10.06 -29.67 12.39
N ILE A 476 10.16 -30.11 11.14
CA ILE A 476 9.00 -30.22 10.24
C ILE A 476 8.71 -31.69 10.01
N GLU A 477 7.52 -32.14 10.40
CA GLU A 477 7.01 -33.46 10.11
C GLU A 477 5.91 -33.40 9.08
N GLN A 478 6.04 -34.24 8.05
CA GLN A 478 5.02 -34.40 7.03
C GLN A 478 4.00 -35.48 7.40
N VAL A 479 2.75 -35.23 7.04
CA VAL A 479 1.67 -36.17 7.24
C VAL A 479 0.92 -36.41 5.93
N ASP A 480 0.87 -37.67 5.46
CA ASP A 480 0.06 -38.05 4.31
C ASP A 480 -1.42 -38.12 4.71
N ILE A 481 -2.15 -37.04 4.37
CA ILE A 481 -3.59 -36.97 4.63
C ILE A 481 -4.43 -37.74 3.62
N LYS A 482 -3.87 -38.19 2.49
CA LYS A 482 -4.58 -39.02 1.51
C LYS A 482 -4.80 -40.43 2.07
N GLU A 483 -3.76 -41.03 2.67
CA GLU A 483 -3.85 -42.34 3.29
C GLU A 483 -4.71 -42.33 4.55
N LEU A 484 -4.54 -41.31 5.40
CA LEU A 484 -5.37 -41.12 6.60
C LEU A 484 -6.86 -40.92 6.27
N ALA A 485 -7.17 -40.18 5.23
CA ALA A 485 -8.55 -40.00 4.77
C ALA A 485 -9.15 -41.31 4.25
N ARG A 486 -8.36 -42.13 3.50
CA ARG A 486 -8.77 -43.48 3.07
C ARG A 486 -9.06 -44.40 4.23
N GLN A 487 -8.26 -44.29 5.29
CA GLN A 487 -8.44 -45.07 6.52
C GLN A 487 -9.56 -44.50 7.46
N LYS A 488 -10.21 -43.36 7.07
CA LYS A 488 -11.22 -42.66 7.88
C LYS A 488 -10.69 -42.19 9.25
N ARG A 489 -9.40 -41.92 9.37
CA ARG A 489 -8.74 -41.50 10.62
C ARG A 489 -8.64 -39.98 10.79
N MET A 490 -9.04 -39.20 9.80
CA MET A 490 -9.05 -37.74 9.89
C MET A 490 -10.20 -37.25 10.76
N GLN A 491 -9.96 -36.21 11.58
CA GLN A 491 -10.99 -35.48 12.33
C GLN A 491 -11.21 -34.12 11.65
N GLY A 492 -12.20 -34.08 10.75
CA GLY A 492 -12.34 -32.88 9.87
C GLY A 492 -11.08 -32.68 9.02
N PRO A 493 -10.46 -31.47 9.02
CA PRO A 493 -9.22 -31.22 8.30
C PRO A 493 -7.94 -31.63 9.07
N PHE A 494 -8.08 -32.20 10.28
CA PHE A 494 -6.95 -32.45 11.17
C PHE A 494 -6.54 -33.94 11.17
N SER A 495 -5.25 -34.19 11.03
CA SER A 495 -4.67 -35.51 11.22
C SER A 495 -4.59 -35.86 12.72
N PRO A 496 -4.60 -37.13 13.08
CA PRO A 496 -4.46 -37.57 14.48
C PRO A 496 -3.19 -37.03 15.14
N MET A 497 -2.10 -36.94 14.37
CA MET A 497 -0.84 -36.38 14.85
C MET A 497 -0.99 -34.90 15.20
N LEU A 498 -1.60 -34.13 14.33
CA LEU A 498 -1.82 -32.69 14.57
C LEU A 498 -2.71 -32.46 15.81
N VAL A 499 -3.80 -33.24 15.94
CA VAL A 499 -4.70 -33.15 17.10
C VAL A 499 -3.95 -33.48 18.40
N LYS A 500 -3.11 -34.51 18.41
CA LYS A 500 -2.29 -34.86 19.57
C LYS A 500 -1.33 -33.74 19.95
N GLU A 501 -0.58 -33.19 18.98
CA GLU A 501 0.42 -32.14 19.25
C GLU A 501 -0.24 -30.82 19.70
N ILE A 502 -1.47 -30.52 19.20
CA ILE A 502 -2.26 -29.38 19.71
C ILE A 502 -2.64 -29.63 21.18
N HIS A 503 -3.13 -30.82 21.52
CA HIS A 503 -3.50 -31.18 22.88
C HIS A 503 -2.31 -31.02 23.81
N ASP A 504 -1.16 -31.62 23.46
CA ASP A 504 0.06 -31.57 24.25
C ASP A 504 0.58 -30.13 24.45
N ALA A 505 0.45 -29.26 23.42
CA ALA A 505 0.81 -27.84 23.51
C ALA A 505 -0.12 -27.08 24.47
N LEU A 506 -1.43 -27.31 24.39
CA LEU A 506 -2.41 -26.65 25.25
C LEU A 506 -2.24 -27.07 26.73
N GLU A 507 -1.93 -28.34 27.02
CA GLU A 507 -1.60 -28.81 28.38
C GLU A 507 -0.38 -28.07 28.94
N ARG A 508 0.63 -27.80 28.09
CA ARG A 508 1.80 -27.04 28.49
C ARG A 508 1.58 -25.53 28.53
N LYS A 509 0.35 -25.04 28.26
CA LYS A 509 -0.02 -23.63 28.15
C LYS A 509 0.80 -22.89 27.07
N GLU A 510 1.15 -23.59 26.01
CA GLU A 510 1.83 -23.07 24.83
C GLU A 510 0.79 -22.75 23.76
N GLN A 511 1.16 -21.90 22.81
CA GLN A 511 0.25 -21.43 21.75
C GLN A 511 0.45 -22.20 20.46
N VAL A 512 -0.64 -22.26 19.66
CA VAL A 512 -0.69 -22.97 18.37
C VAL A 512 -1.10 -22.02 17.26
N ILE A 513 -0.46 -22.16 16.10
CA ILE A 513 -0.90 -21.51 14.86
C ILE A 513 -1.38 -22.56 13.88
N LEU A 514 -2.60 -22.40 13.36
CA LEU A 514 -3.15 -23.20 12.27
C LEU A 514 -3.19 -22.38 10.99
N PHE A 515 -2.38 -22.79 10.02
CA PHE A 515 -2.26 -22.09 8.76
C PHE A 515 -3.10 -22.77 7.68
N GLN A 516 -3.96 -21.97 7.04
CA GLN A 516 -4.73 -22.38 5.86
C GLN A 516 -4.56 -21.36 4.75
N ASN A 517 -3.99 -21.74 3.61
CA ASN A 517 -3.93 -20.85 2.47
C ASN A 517 -5.32 -20.74 1.82
N ARG A 518 -5.91 -19.52 1.89
CA ARG A 518 -7.25 -19.23 1.35
C ARG A 518 -7.25 -18.91 -0.15
N ARG A 519 -6.11 -18.69 -0.79
CA ARG A 519 -6.06 -18.35 -2.20
C ARG A 519 -6.41 -19.58 -3.04
N GLY A 520 -7.67 -19.65 -3.51
CA GLY A 520 -8.23 -20.69 -4.35
C GLY A 520 -9.45 -21.40 -3.81
N PHE A 521 -9.79 -21.28 -2.51
CA PHE A 521 -10.98 -21.88 -1.90
C PHE A 521 -11.80 -20.83 -1.15
N ALA A 522 -12.51 -19.98 -1.91
CA ALA A 522 -13.64 -19.25 -1.30
C ALA A 522 -14.72 -20.27 -0.91
N PRO A 523 -15.36 -20.18 0.26
CA PRO A 523 -16.50 -21.02 0.57
C PRO A 523 -17.54 -20.88 -0.53
N MET A 524 -17.79 -21.95 -1.26
CA MET A 524 -18.73 -21.97 -2.37
C MET A 524 -19.85 -22.98 -2.09
N VAL A 525 -20.98 -22.74 -2.67
CA VAL A 525 -22.09 -23.69 -2.70
C VAL A 525 -21.88 -24.59 -3.93
N GLU A 526 -21.93 -25.91 -3.75
CA GLU A 526 -21.83 -26.89 -4.84
C GLU A 526 -22.99 -27.88 -4.73
N CYS A 527 -23.60 -28.19 -5.85
CA CYS A 527 -24.62 -29.24 -5.89
C CYS A 527 -23.98 -30.61 -5.74
N HIS A 528 -24.42 -31.37 -4.74
CA HIS A 528 -23.93 -32.74 -4.51
C HIS A 528 -24.17 -33.67 -5.70
N THR A 529 -25.30 -33.51 -6.40
CA THR A 529 -25.74 -34.38 -7.48
C THR A 529 -24.97 -34.14 -8.79
N CYS A 530 -24.80 -32.89 -9.22
CA CYS A 530 -24.26 -32.57 -10.55
C CYS A 530 -23.00 -31.72 -10.53
N GLY A 531 -22.50 -31.35 -9.36
CA GLY A 531 -21.27 -30.50 -9.24
C GLY A 531 -21.47 -29.02 -9.65
N TRP A 532 -22.72 -28.57 -9.88
CA TRP A 532 -22.98 -27.17 -10.23
C TRP A 532 -22.55 -26.23 -9.11
N VAL A 533 -21.86 -25.13 -9.50
CA VAL A 533 -21.43 -24.05 -8.61
C VAL A 533 -22.03 -22.73 -9.09
N PRO A 534 -22.64 -21.90 -8.22
CA PRO A 534 -23.19 -20.62 -8.58
C PRO A 534 -22.10 -19.64 -9.03
N LYS A 535 -22.34 -18.98 -10.15
CA LYS A 535 -21.45 -17.98 -10.73
C LYS A 535 -22.10 -16.59 -10.74
N CYS A 536 -21.27 -15.57 -10.67
CA CYS A 536 -21.73 -14.20 -10.82
C CYS A 536 -22.23 -13.94 -12.25
N LYS A 537 -23.42 -13.36 -12.40
CA LYS A 537 -23.98 -13.05 -13.72
C LYS A 537 -23.16 -12.01 -14.50
N ASN A 538 -22.42 -11.16 -13.79
CA ASN A 538 -21.63 -10.08 -14.39
C ASN A 538 -20.15 -10.47 -14.63
N CYS A 539 -19.58 -11.35 -13.79
CA CYS A 539 -18.14 -11.58 -13.74
C CYS A 539 -17.70 -12.99 -14.15
N ASP A 540 -18.62 -13.96 -14.26
CA ASP A 540 -18.36 -15.39 -14.55
C ASP A 540 -17.35 -16.05 -13.57
N VAL A 541 -17.31 -15.56 -12.33
CA VAL A 541 -16.53 -16.14 -11.22
C VAL A 541 -17.47 -16.87 -10.27
N SER A 542 -16.98 -17.91 -9.63
CA SER A 542 -17.70 -18.57 -8.53
C SER A 542 -18.01 -17.57 -7.41
N LEU A 543 -19.24 -17.64 -6.90
CA LEU A 543 -19.68 -16.79 -5.80
C LEU A 543 -19.16 -17.34 -4.48
N THR A 544 -18.77 -16.44 -3.59
CA THR A 544 -18.34 -16.76 -2.23
C THR A 544 -19.56 -16.79 -1.32
N PHE A 545 -19.72 -17.84 -0.55
CA PHE A 545 -20.78 -17.97 0.45
C PHE A 545 -20.37 -17.35 1.79
N HIS A 546 -21.17 -16.44 2.30
CA HIS A 546 -21.00 -15.81 3.60
C HIS A 546 -22.01 -16.41 4.60
N LYS A 547 -21.55 -17.35 5.44
CA LYS A 547 -22.38 -18.11 6.39
C LYS A 547 -23.19 -17.19 7.32
N GLY A 548 -22.55 -16.17 7.89
CA GLY A 548 -23.22 -15.26 8.86
C GLY A 548 -24.37 -14.43 8.28
N LEU A 549 -24.38 -14.19 6.97
CA LEU A 549 -25.43 -13.43 6.26
C LEU A 549 -26.31 -14.33 5.39
N ASN A 550 -25.96 -15.62 5.23
CA ASN A 550 -26.59 -16.58 4.34
C ASN A 550 -26.76 -16.08 2.89
N VAL A 551 -25.73 -15.44 2.35
CA VAL A 551 -25.71 -14.89 1.00
C VAL A 551 -24.49 -15.32 0.21
N LEU A 552 -24.61 -15.22 -1.13
CA LEU A 552 -23.51 -15.43 -2.07
C LEU A 552 -23.02 -14.07 -2.61
N THR A 553 -21.75 -13.77 -2.49
CA THR A 553 -21.19 -12.48 -2.91
C THR A 553 -20.09 -12.65 -3.96
N CYS A 554 -20.10 -11.81 -4.97
CA CYS A 554 -19.03 -11.69 -5.93
C CYS A 554 -17.94 -10.71 -5.42
N HIS A 555 -16.74 -11.18 -5.14
CA HIS A 555 -15.65 -10.31 -4.67
C HIS A 555 -15.00 -9.43 -5.75
N TYR A 556 -15.45 -9.54 -7.02
CA TYR A 556 -14.98 -8.69 -8.11
C TYR A 556 -15.87 -7.46 -8.32
N CYS A 557 -17.20 -7.63 -8.25
CA CYS A 557 -18.15 -6.55 -8.50
C CYS A 557 -19.03 -6.19 -7.29
N GLY A 558 -18.92 -6.92 -6.17
CA GLY A 558 -19.71 -6.69 -4.94
C GLY A 558 -21.18 -7.14 -5.01
N CYS A 559 -21.65 -7.65 -6.16
CA CYS A 559 -23.05 -8.12 -6.28
C CYS A 559 -23.31 -9.28 -5.32
N THR A 560 -24.45 -9.20 -4.63
CA THR A 560 -24.91 -10.20 -3.67
C THR A 560 -26.15 -10.93 -4.19
N TYR A 561 -26.20 -12.25 -3.97
CA TYR A 561 -27.26 -13.13 -4.43
C TYR A 561 -27.76 -13.98 -3.26
N GLN A 562 -29.05 -14.35 -3.32
CA GLN A 562 -29.61 -15.32 -2.38
C GLN A 562 -29.06 -16.73 -2.69
N VAL A 563 -28.92 -17.55 -1.67
CA VAL A 563 -28.58 -18.97 -1.82
C VAL A 563 -29.81 -19.68 -2.43
N PRO A 564 -29.69 -20.34 -3.57
CA PRO A 564 -30.83 -21.04 -4.17
C PRO A 564 -31.28 -22.23 -3.29
N ARG A 565 -32.58 -22.51 -3.22
CA ARG A 565 -33.13 -23.64 -2.46
C ARG A 565 -32.93 -24.98 -3.15
N SER A 566 -32.79 -24.97 -4.47
CA SER A 566 -32.53 -26.14 -5.30
C SER A 566 -31.54 -25.80 -6.41
N CYS A 567 -30.84 -26.78 -6.92
CA CYS A 567 -29.87 -26.59 -8.01
C CYS A 567 -30.59 -26.15 -9.30
N PRO A 568 -30.24 -24.97 -9.87
CA PRO A 568 -30.84 -24.54 -11.13
C PRO A 568 -30.49 -25.41 -12.34
N ALA A 569 -29.43 -26.22 -12.25
CA ALA A 569 -28.98 -27.09 -13.35
C ALA A 569 -29.68 -28.45 -13.37
N CYS A 570 -29.92 -29.08 -12.20
CA CYS A 570 -30.48 -30.44 -12.14
C CYS A 570 -31.71 -30.59 -11.23
N GLY A 571 -32.15 -29.52 -10.54
CA GLY A 571 -33.28 -29.57 -9.60
C GLY A 571 -32.93 -30.20 -8.24
N GLY A 572 -31.76 -30.73 -8.04
CA GLY A 572 -31.33 -31.36 -6.77
C GLY A 572 -31.37 -30.38 -5.59
N VAL A 573 -31.86 -30.87 -4.43
CA VAL A 573 -32.03 -30.03 -3.21
C VAL A 573 -30.79 -30.07 -2.30
N GLU A 574 -29.87 -30.98 -2.52
CA GLU A 574 -28.65 -31.11 -1.72
C GLU A 574 -27.56 -30.19 -2.23
N LEU A 575 -27.57 -28.95 -1.71
CA LEU A 575 -26.53 -27.97 -1.94
C LEU A 575 -25.55 -28.03 -0.77
N GLN A 576 -24.33 -28.46 -1.02
CA GLN A 576 -23.27 -28.57 -0.02
C GLN A 576 -22.41 -27.32 -0.02
N HIS A 577 -22.06 -26.86 1.16
CA HIS A 577 -21.06 -25.81 1.32
C HIS A 577 -19.67 -26.46 1.23
N LYS A 578 -19.01 -26.32 0.06
CA LYS A 578 -17.62 -26.74 -0.12
C LYS A 578 -16.68 -25.57 0.05
N GLY A 579 -15.63 -25.80 0.76
CA GLY A 579 -14.54 -24.86 1.04
C GLY A 579 -14.18 -24.94 2.52
N PHE A 580 -12.95 -25.33 2.81
CA PHE A 580 -12.38 -25.20 4.13
C PHE A 580 -11.95 -23.72 4.30
N GLY A 581 -12.91 -22.82 4.49
CA GLY A 581 -12.63 -21.47 4.96
C GLY A 581 -12.12 -21.51 6.40
N THR A 582 -11.37 -20.50 6.80
CA THR A 582 -10.90 -20.34 8.18
C THR A 582 -12.03 -20.40 9.21
N GLU A 583 -13.26 -20.03 8.84
CA GLU A 583 -14.46 -20.10 9.64
C GLU A 583 -14.83 -21.56 10.00
N ARG A 584 -14.81 -22.44 9.01
CA ARG A 584 -15.08 -23.86 9.26
C ARG A 584 -13.98 -24.52 10.11
N ILE A 585 -12.72 -24.15 9.88
CA ILE A 585 -11.60 -24.63 10.71
C ILE A 585 -11.80 -24.20 12.16
N GLU A 586 -12.27 -22.96 12.38
CA GLU A 586 -12.62 -22.45 13.71
C GLU A 586 -13.74 -23.25 14.35
N ASP A 587 -14.81 -23.56 13.60
CA ASP A 587 -15.92 -24.40 14.10
C ASP A 587 -15.43 -25.80 14.44
N ASP A 588 -14.69 -26.46 13.55
CA ASP A 588 -14.21 -27.83 13.73
C ASP A 588 -13.21 -27.92 14.91
N ILE A 589 -12.29 -26.95 15.07
CA ILE A 589 -11.33 -27.00 16.20
C ILE A 589 -11.99 -26.73 17.55
N LYS A 590 -13.01 -25.87 17.61
CA LYS A 590 -13.80 -25.65 18.85
C LYS A 590 -14.59 -26.87 19.28
N LEU A 591 -14.99 -27.73 18.34
CA LEU A 591 -15.62 -29.03 18.67
C LEU A 591 -14.62 -30.01 19.28
N ILE A 592 -13.36 -29.99 18.82
CA ILE A 592 -12.32 -30.90 19.34
C ILE A 592 -11.75 -30.36 20.66
N PHE A 593 -11.57 -29.04 20.80
CA PHE A 593 -10.99 -28.38 21.97
C PHE A 593 -11.93 -27.29 22.50
N PRO A 594 -13.05 -27.63 23.16
CA PRO A 594 -14.05 -26.63 23.57
C PRO A 594 -13.53 -25.61 24.61
N GLU A 595 -12.52 -26.00 25.40
CA GLU A 595 -11.92 -25.13 26.41
C GLU A 595 -10.87 -24.16 25.84
N ALA A 596 -10.41 -24.36 24.60
CA ALA A 596 -9.38 -23.53 23.99
C ALA A 596 -9.95 -22.18 23.49
N ARG A 597 -9.24 -21.11 23.75
CA ARG A 597 -9.56 -19.76 23.25
C ARG A 597 -9.02 -19.62 21.83
N VAL A 598 -9.92 -19.68 20.86
CA VAL A 598 -9.61 -19.67 19.44
C VAL A 598 -9.86 -18.29 18.85
N ALA A 599 -8.92 -17.75 18.09
CA ALA A 599 -9.09 -16.54 17.30
C ALA A 599 -8.77 -16.78 15.82
N ARG A 600 -9.41 -15.99 14.95
CA ARG A 600 -9.22 -16.05 13.50
C ARG A 600 -8.63 -14.74 12.97
N MET A 601 -7.60 -14.87 12.11
CA MET A 601 -6.93 -13.77 11.45
C MET A 601 -7.01 -13.94 9.92
N ASP A 602 -8.04 -13.35 9.31
CA ASP A 602 -8.25 -13.32 7.88
C ASP A 602 -8.79 -11.95 7.42
N LEU A 603 -9.05 -11.79 6.12
CA LEU A 603 -9.56 -10.53 5.56
C LEU A 603 -10.91 -10.10 6.16
N ASP A 604 -11.74 -11.05 6.59
CA ASP A 604 -13.07 -10.73 7.12
C ASP A 604 -12.98 -10.22 8.57
N THR A 605 -12.09 -10.80 9.38
CA THR A 605 -11.87 -10.40 10.77
C THR A 605 -10.94 -9.20 10.94
N THR A 606 -10.14 -8.87 9.92
CA THR A 606 -9.11 -7.83 9.97
C THR A 606 -9.40 -6.65 9.03
N ARG A 607 -10.68 -6.35 8.79
CA ARG A 607 -11.10 -5.24 7.89
C ARG A 607 -10.64 -3.87 8.39
N THR A 608 -10.53 -3.68 9.70
CA THR A 608 -10.04 -2.44 10.31
C THR A 608 -8.67 -2.66 10.93
N ARG A 609 -7.87 -1.62 10.98
CA ARG A 609 -6.55 -1.63 11.63
C ARG A 609 -6.64 -2.01 13.11
N SER A 610 -7.62 -1.46 13.81
CA SER A 610 -7.84 -1.73 15.24
C SER A 610 -8.21 -3.20 15.51
N ALA A 611 -9.00 -3.83 14.65
CA ALA A 611 -9.34 -5.25 14.78
C ALA A 611 -8.10 -6.15 14.57
N TYR A 612 -7.27 -5.83 13.57
CA TYR A 612 -6.01 -6.51 13.31
C TYR A 612 -5.04 -6.38 14.50
N GLU A 613 -4.81 -5.16 14.99
CA GLU A 613 -3.92 -4.89 16.13
C GLU A 613 -4.41 -5.57 17.42
N LYS A 614 -5.72 -5.61 17.63
CA LYS A 614 -6.32 -6.29 18.79
C LYS A 614 -6.07 -7.79 18.78
N ILE A 615 -6.29 -8.47 17.64
CA ILE A 615 -6.05 -9.92 17.53
C ILE A 615 -4.59 -10.25 17.83
N ILE A 616 -3.65 -9.45 17.32
CA ILE A 616 -2.22 -9.65 17.58
C ILE A 616 -1.91 -9.45 19.07
N ALA A 617 -2.38 -8.35 19.67
CA ALA A 617 -2.13 -8.04 21.06
C ALA A 617 -2.73 -9.11 22.01
N ASP A 618 -3.94 -9.58 21.72
CA ASP A 618 -4.59 -10.64 22.51
C ASP A 618 -3.82 -11.98 22.39
N PHE A 619 -3.26 -12.29 21.22
CA PHE A 619 -2.44 -13.48 21.05
C PHE A 619 -1.07 -13.33 21.75
N GLU A 620 -0.39 -12.19 21.64
CA GLU A 620 0.88 -11.90 22.33
C GLU A 620 0.76 -11.95 23.85
N GLN A 621 -0.37 -11.46 24.38
CA GLN A 621 -0.67 -11.48 25.83
C GLN A 621 -1.14 -12.85 26.34
N GLY A 622 -1.20 -13.88 25.50
CA GLY A 622 -1.66 -15.22 25.88
C GLY A 622 -3.16 -15.29 26.17
N LYS A 623 -3.97 -14.35 25.68
CA LYS A 623 -5.44 -14.40 25.79
C LYS A 623 -6.09 -15.31 24.76
N THR A 624 -5.33 -15.74 23.76
CA THR A 624 -5.72 -16.67 22.70
C THR A 624 -4.73 -17.82 22.68
N ASP A 625 -5.24 -19.05 22.63
CA ASP A 625 -4.45 -20.29 22.65
C ASP A 625 -4.16 -20.79 21.23
N ILE A 626 -5.16 -20.73 20.35
CA ILE A 626 -5.06 -21.18 18.96
C ILE A 626 -5.39 -20.03 18.02
N LEU A 627 -4.44 -19.67 17.17
CA LEU A 627 -4.61 -18.66 16.12
C LEU A 627 -4.76 -19.35 14.76
N ILE A 628 -5.95 -19.21 14.15
CA ILE A 628 -6.21 -19.71 12.80
C ILE A 628 -5.99 -18.56 11.82
N GLY A 629 -5.17 -18.77 10.81
CA GLY A 629 -4.96 -17.68 9.89
C GLY A 629 -4.53 -18.08 8.47
N THR A 630 -4.58 -17.07 7.60
CA THR A 630 -4.13 -17.14 6.22
C THR A 630 -2.69 -16.57 6.12
N GLN A 631 -2.29 -16.09 4.96
CA GLN A 631 -0.97 -15.45 4.77
C GLN A 631 -0.68 -14.29 5.75
N MET A 632 -1.67 -13.79 6.46
CA MET A 632 -1.48 -12.71 7.44
C MET A 632 -0.70 -13.16 8.68
N VAL A 633 -0.81 -14.42 9.09
CA VAL A 633 -0.07 -14.97 10.25
C VAL A 633 1.39 -15.29 9.93
N SER A 634 1.75 -15.37 8.64
CA SER A 634 3.12 -15.71 8.22
C SER A 634 4.09 -14.53 8.27
N LYS A 635 3.60 -13.28 8.36
CA LYS A 635 4.39 -12.07 8.07
C LYS A 635 4.47 -11.08 9.23
N GLY A 636 5.68 -10.55 9.47
CA GLY A 636 5.92 -9.39 10.32
C GLY A 636 5.56 -9.51 11.80
N LEU A 637 5.22 -10.72 12.29
CA LEU A 637 4.79 -10.98 13.66
C LEU A 637 5.84 -11.79 14.40
N ASP A 638 6.08 -11.45 15.67
CA ASP A 638 7.05 -12.12 16.53
C ASP A 638 6.35 -12.70 17.76
N PHE A 639 5.92 -13.95 17.67
CA PHE A 639 5.24 -14.64 18.76
C PHE A 639 6.23 -15.51 19.57
N GLN A 640 6.30 -15.29 20.87
CA GLN A 640 7.29 -15.94 21.73
C GLN A 640 6.84 -17.30 22.30
N HIS A 641 5.54 -17.59 22.29
CA HIS A 641 4.94 -18.76 22.98
C HIS A 641 4.41 -19.83 22.01
N VAL A 642 4.64 -19.67 20.71
CA VAL A 642 4.16 -20.64 19.70
C VAL A 642 5.11 -21.83 19.64
N SER A 643 4.62 -23.02 20.02
CA SER A 643 5.35 -24.29 19.98
C SER A 643 4.97 -25.15 18.78
N VAL A 644 3.70 -25.11 18.36
CA VAL A 644 3.18 -25.94 17.26
C VAL A 644 2.61 -25.06 16.15
N VAL A 645 2.95 -25.41 14.91
CA VAL A 645 2.36 -24.82 13.70
C VAL A 645 1.79 -25.93 12.83
N GLY A 646 0.50 -25.87 12.54
CA GLY A 646 -0.17 -26.82 11.62
C GLY A 646 -0.39 -26.19 10.24
N ILE A 647 0.23 -26.71 9.19
CA ILE A 647 -0.07 -26.39 7.79
C ILE A 647 -1.12 -27.39 7.32
N LEU A 648 -2.38 -26.95 7.23
CA LEU A 648 -3.52 -27.85 7.05
C LEU A 648 -3.63 -28.47 5.64
N ASN A 649 -3.17 -27.75 4.61
CA ASN A 649 -3.23 -28.24 3.22
C ASN A 649 -2.16 -27.59 2.35
N ALA A 650 -1.02 -28.24 2.20
CA ALA A 650 0.07 -27.78 1.34
C ALA A 650 -0.28 -27.86 -0.15
N ASP A 651 -1.09 -28.85 -0.57
CA ASP A 651 -1.45 -29.08 -1.96
C ASP A 651 -2.19 -27.90 -2.59
N SER A 652 -2.92 -27.12 -1.80
CA SER A 652 -3.63 -25.92 -2.28
C SER A 652 -2.68 -24.83 -2.81
N MET A 653 -1.44 -24.83 -2.36
CA MET A 653 -0.40 -23.90 -2.82
C MET A 653 0.34 -24.47 -4.04
N LEU A 654 0.59 -25.76 -4.03
CA LEU A 654 1.35 -26.49 -5.06
C LEU A 654 0.60 -26.62 -6.38
N ASN A 655 -0.72 -26.82 -6.31
CA ASN A 655 -1.57 -27.06 -7.48
C ASN A 655 -2.11 -25.78 -8.13
N TYR A 656 -1.58 -24.62 -7.78
CA TYR A 656 -1.96 -23.37 -8.43
C TYR A 656 -1.36 -23.32 -9.85
N PRO A 657 -2.14 -22.97 -10.89
CA PRO A 657 -1.67 -22.99 -12.28
C PRO A 657 -0.78 -21.79 -12.62
N ASP A 658 0.38 -21.72 -12.00
CA ASP A 658 1.41 -20.70 -12.22
C ASP A 658 2.78 -21.36 -12.13
N PHE A 659 3.71 -20.96 -13.01
CA PHE A 659 5.07 -21.52 -13.02
C PHE A 659 5.87 -21.23 -11.74
N ARG A 660 5.44 -20.26 -10.92
CA ARG A 660 6.00 -19.93 -9.60
C ARG A 660 5.35 -20.70 -8.46
N SER A 661 4.44 -21.64 -8.71
CA SER A 661 3.66 -22.29 -7.64
C SER A 661 4.56 -22.96 -6.60
N TYR A 662 5.60 -23.67 -7.03
CA TYR A 662 6.53 -24.35 -6.12
C TYR A 662 7.41 -23.37 -5.34
N GLU A 663 7.95 -22.35 -6.01
CA GLU A 663 8.69 -21.27 -5.35
C GLU A 663 7.85 -20.59 -4.27
N ARG A 664 6.62 -20.18 -4.61
CA ARG A 664 5.71 -19.51 -3.66
C ARG A 664 5.27 -20.42 -2.52
N ALA A 665 5.02 -21.69 -2.81
CA ALA A 665 4.68 -22.67 -1.79
C ALA A 665 5.84 -22.85 -0.81
N PHE A 666 7.06 -23.01 -1.29
CA PHE A 666 8.27 -23.07 -0.45
C PHE A 666 8.40 -21.83 0.41
N GLN A 667 8.37 -20.63 -0.19
CA GLN A 667 8.50 -19.34 0.51
C GLN A 667 7.47 -19.23 1.64
N LEU A 668 6.21 -19.54 1.34
CA LEU A 668 5.14 -19.41 2.31
C LEU A 668 5.24 -20.46 3.43
N MET A 669 5.51 -21.73 3.09
CA MET A 669 5.68 -22.79 4.09
C MET A 669 6.90 -22.51 4.99
N ALA A 670 8.02 -22.08 4.43
CA ALA A 670 9.21 -21.73 5.21
C ALA A 670 8.97 -20.52 6.15
N GLN A 671 8.23 -19.51 5.68
CA GLN A 671 7.85 -18.35 6.51
C GLN A 671 6.94 -18.76 7.67
N VAL A 672 5.91 -19.58 7.39
CA VAL A 672 4.98 -20.07 8.41
C VAL A 672 5.70 -20.99 9.40
N ALA A 673 6.54 -21.90 8.90
CA ALA A 673 7.38 -22.74 9.74
C ALA A 673 8.29 -21.92 10.68
N GLY A 674 8.85 -20.83 10.16
CA GLY A 674 9.67 -19.92 10.94
C GLY A 674 8.98 -19.27 12.14
N ARG A 675 7.67 -19.41 12.30
CA ARG A 675 6.90 -18.94 13.47
C ARG A 675 6.96 -19.90 14.66
N ALA A 676 7.23 -21.19 14.41
CA ALA A 676 7.38 -22.19 15.46
C ALA A 676 8.75 -22.08 16.13
N GLY A 677 8.77 -22.21 17.46
CA GLY A 677 9.97 -22.33 18.29
C GLY A 677 10.72 -21.04 18.52
N ARG A 678 10.73 -20.58 19.78
CA ARG A 678 11.54 -19.48 20.31
C ARG A 678 11.81 -19.71 21.80
N LYS A 679 12.71 -18.93 22.42
CA LYS A 679 13.08 -19.07 23.84
C LYS A 679 13.59 -20.47 24.19
N ASN A 680 14.65 -20.94 23.51
CA ASN A 680 15.38 -22.18 23.84
C ASN A 680 14.63 -23.49 23.59
N LYS A 681 13.45 -23.49 22.93
CA LYS A 681 12.77 -24.72 22.51
C LYS A 681 12.68 -24.78 20.98
N GLN A 682 13.00 -25.94 20.42
CA GLN A 682 12.75 -26.23 19.02
C GLN A 682 11.24 -26.36 18.80
N GLY A 683 10.68 -25.59 17.87
CA GLY A 683 9.26 -25.69 17.50
C GLY A 683 8.98 -26.88 16.61
N LEU A 684 7.71 -27.30 16.58
CA LEU A 684 7.22 -28.37 15.74
C LEU A 684 6.27 -27.83 14.68
N VAL A 685 6.46 -28.26 13.43
CA VAL A 685 5.58 -27.95 12.32
C VAL A 685 5.00 -29.23 11.75
N ILE A 686 3.68 -29.34 11.73
CA ILE A 686 2.99 -30.47 11.10
C ILE A 686 2.51 -30.02 9.73
N LEU A 687 3.12 -30.60 8.69
CA LEU A 687 2.82 -30.31 7.29
C LEU A 687 1.92 -31.40 6.73
N GLN A 688 0.64 -31.08 6.51
CA GLN A 688 -0.34 -32.01 5.94
C GLN A 688 -0.39 -31.88 4.40
N THR A 689 -0.18 -32.98 3.69
CA THR A 689 -0.20 -33.05 2.22
C THR A 689 -0.76 -34.36 1.71
N LYS A 690 -1.33 -34.35 0.50
CA LYS A 690 -1.73 -35.53 -0.26
C LYS A 690 -0.60 -36.05 -1.17
N SER A 691 0.47 -35.30 -1.27
CA SER A 691 1.58 -35.54 -2.19
C SER A 691 2.93 -35.46 -1.44
N PRO A 692 3.18 -36.37 -0.47
CA PRO A 692 4.34 -36.35 0.40
C PRO A 692 5.67 -36.48 -0.35
N ASP A 693 5.68 -37.17 -1.51
CA ASP A 693 6.88 -37.47 -2.27
C ASP A 693 7.35 -36.32 -3.21
N LEU A 694 6.63 -35.21 -3.24
CA LEU A 694 7.02 -34.07 -4.06
C LEU A 694 8.35 -33.46 -3.57
N PRO A 695 9.33 -33.23 -4.47
CA PRO A 695 10.66 -32.67 -4.12
C PRO A 695 10.56 -31.41 -3.26
N VAL A 696 9.63 -30.52 -3.57
CA VAL A 696 9.44 -29.24 -2.83
C VAL A 696 9.05 -29.48 -1.36
N ILE A 697 8.33 -30.55 -1.03
CA ILE A 697 7.99 -30.89 0.36
C ILE A 697 9.26 -31.25 1.13
N HIS A 698 10.10 -32.09 0.55
CA HIS A 698 11.41 -32.47 1.13
C HIS A 698 12.35 -31.26 1.28
N GLN A 699 12.35 -30.35 0.30
CA GLN A 699 13.14 -29.12 0.35
C GLN A 699 12.68 -28.20 1.49
N VAL A 700 11.37 -28.06 1.69
CA VAL A 700 10.80 -27.31 2.84
C VAL A 700 11.20 -27.93 4.16
N MET A 701 11.10 -29.28 4.30
CA MET A 701 11.47 -29.99 5.53
C MET A 701 12.94 -29.77 5.90
N ARG A 702 13.82 -29.73 4.90
CA ARG A 702 15.27 -29.53 5.09
C ARG A 702 15.67 -28.05 5.11
N ASN A 703 14.73 -27.15 4.84
CA ASN A 703 14.99 -25.73 4.59
C ASN A 703 16.04 -25.50 3.49
N ASP A 704 15.99 -26.33 2.44
CA ASP A 704 16.96 -26.37 1.36
C ASP A 704 16.51 -25.49 0.19
N TYR A 705 16.75 -24.18 0.33
CA TYR A 705 16.45 -23.21 -0.72
C TYR A 705 17.32 -23.41 -1.98
N GLU A 706 18.57 -23.81 -1.78
CA GLU A 706 19.54 -23.94 -2.88
C GLU A 706 19.12 -25.03 -3.87
N GLN A 707 18.69 -26.20 -3.37
CA GLN A 707 18.17 -27.27 -4.22
C GLN A 707 16.89 -26.84 -4.94
N LEU A 708 15.96 -26.17 -4.26
CA LEU A 708 14.76 -25.60 -4.91
C LEU A 708 15.14 -24.66 -6.06
N TYR A 709 16.13 -23.79 -5.81
CA TYR A 709 16.59 -22.83 -6.83
C TYR A 709 17.12 -23.54 -8.08
N PHE A 710 17.96 -24.55 -7.94
CA PHE A 710 18.48 -25.30 -9.07
C PHE A 710 17.38 -26.05 -9.84
N ASP A 711 16.44 -26.70 -9.15
CA ASP A 711 15.32 -27.40 -9.77
C ASP A 711 14.43 -26.39 -10.54
N GLN A 712 14.14 -25.25 -9.93
CA GLN A 712 13.34 -24.19 -10.57
C GLN A 712 14.06 -23.58 -11.76
N LEU A 713 15.37 -23.38 -11.73
CA LEU A 713 16.12 -22.86 -12.87
C LEU A 713 16.07 -23.79 -14.07
N ALA A 714 16.26 -25.10 -13.87
CA ALA A 714 16.20 -26.10 -14.93
C ALA A 714 14.82 -26.10 -15.62
N GLU A 715 13.73 -26.09 -14.83
CA GLU A 715 12.37 -26.02 -15.35
C GLU A 715 12.11 -24.72 -16.13
N ARG A 716 12.53 -23.58 -15.58
CA ARG A 716 12.29 -22.27 -16.20
C ARG A 716 13.08 -22.05 -17.48
N GLN A 717 14.26 -22.63 -17.59
CA GLN A 717 15.04 -22.64 -18.82
C GLN A 717 14.33 -23.44 -19.90
N LEU A 718 13.86 -24.65 -19.55
CA LEU A 718 13.15 -25.56 -20.51
C LEU A 718 11.87 -24.90 -21.05
N PHE A 719 11.07 -24.26 -20.16
CA PHE A 719 9.76 -23.68 -20.51
C PHE A 719 9.83 -22.20 -20.88
N ARG A 720 11.02 -21.61 -21.03
CA ARG A 720 11.21 -20.21 -21.42
C ARG A 720 10.54 -19.23 -20.45
N TYR A 721 10.89 -19.32 -19.14
CA TYR A 721 10.40 -18.46 -18.07
C TYR A 721 11.51 -17.55 -17.49
N PRO A 722 11.16 -16.49 -16.73
CA PRO A 722 12.15 -15.72 -15.99
C PRO A 722 12.98 -16.61 -15.02
N PRO A 723 14.29 -16.40 -14.89
CA PRO A 723 15.07 -15.23 -15.28
C PRO A 723 15.60 -15.24 -16.72
N TYR A 724 15.41 -16.29 -17.49
CA TYR A 724 15.95 -16.40 -18.85
C TYR A 724 15.16 -15.61 -19.90
N TYR A 725 13.87 -15.45 -19.67
CA TYR A 725 12.93 -14.71 -20.52
C TYR A 725 12.20 -13.64 -19.72
N ARG A 726 11.74 -12.62 -20.40
CA ARG A 726 10.78 -11.64 -19.86
C ARG A 726 9.39 -12.00 -20.32
N LEU A 727 8.41 -11.79 -19.47
CA LEU A 727 7.02 -12.06 -19.80
C LEU A 727 6.25 -10.74 -19.92
N ILE A 728 5.42 -10.66 -20.95
CA ILE A 728 4.44 -9.59 -21.09
C ILE A 728 3.09 -10.25 -21.35
N TYR A 729 2.11 -10.01 -20.47
CA TYR A 729 0.74 -10.40 -20.72
C TYR A 729 0.02 -9.29 -21.46
N VAL A 730 -0.65 -9.64 -22.54
CA VAL A 730 -1.48 -8.73 -23.34
C VAL A 730 -2.93 -9.12 -23.10
N TYR A 731 -3.69 -8.22 -22.50
CA TYR A 731 -5.10 -8.42 -22.21
C TYR A 731 -5.96 -7.60 -23.13
N LEU A 732 -7.02 -8.24 -23.65
CA LEU A 732 -8.07 -7.60 -24.41
C LEU A 732 -9.40 -7.75 -23.68
N LYS A 733 -10.18 -6.67 -23.63
CA LYS A 733 -11.52 -6.67 -23.01
C LYS A 733 -12.54 -6.06 -23.96
N HIS A 734 -13.71 -6.70 -24.09
CA HIS A 734 -14.82 -6.15 -24.85
C HIS A 734 -16.18 -6.65 -24.30
N ARG A 735 -17.27 -5.89 -24.52
CA ARG A 735 -18.61 -6.26 -24.08
C ARG A 735 -19.22 -7.42 -24.89
N LYS A 736 -18.86 -7.53 -26.20
CA LYS A 736 -19.32 -8.59 -27.10
C LYS A 736 -18.21 -9.62 -27.26
N GLU A 737 -18.50 -10.87 -26.94
CA GLU A 737 -17.50 -11.95 -27.02
C GLU A 737 -17.04 -12.18 -28.45
N SER A 738 -17.94 -12.15 -29.44
CA SER A 738 -17.61 -12.35 -30.88
C SER A 738 -16.64 -11.29 -31.41
N VAL A 739 -16.79 -10.02 -30.98
CA VAL A 739 -15.84 -8.95 -31.34
C VAL A 739 -14.49 -9.18 -30.67
N LEU A 740 -14.49 -9.59 -29.41
CA LEU A 740 -13.27 -9.90 -28.68
C LEU A 740 -12.50 -11.07 -29.33
N ASP A 741 -13.23 -12.12 -29.74
CA ASP A 741 -12.62 -13.29 -30.40
C ASP A 741 -11.93 -12.86 -31.69
N LEU A 742 -12.62 -12.13 -32.58
CA LEU A 742 -12.04 -11.64 -33.83
C LEU A 742 -10.87 -10.68 -33.57
N ALA A 743 -11.01 -9.72 -32.66
CA ALA A 743 -9.94 -8.76 -32.34
C ALA A 743 -8.69 -9.43 -31.79
N SER A 744 -8.88 -10.43 -30.90
CA SER A 744 -7.77 -11.15 -30.30
C SER A 744 -7.03 -12.02 -31.30
N GLU A 745 -7.73 -12.71 -32.22
CA GLU A 745 -7.09 -13.48 -33.30
C GLU A 745 -6.34 -12.55 -34.27
N THR A 746 -6.97 -11.44 -34.68
CA THR A 746 -6.32 -10.47 -35.56
C THR A 746 -5.05 -9.92 -34.93
N MET A 747 -5.12 -9.52 -33.65
CA MET A 747 -3.95 -9.01 -32.92
C MET A 747 -2.86 -10.07 -32.79
N ALA A 748 -3.22 -11.34 -32.50
CA ALA A 748 -2.28 -12.45 -32.39
C ALA A 748 -1.55 -12.70 -33.73
N GLN A 749 -2.26 -12.63 -34.83
CA GLN A 749 -1.66 -12.79 -36.18
C GLN A 749 -0.64 -11.70 -36.48
N HIS A 750 -1.01 -10.43 -36.22
CA HIS A 750 -0.08 -9.29 -36.35
C HIS A 750 1.14 -9.43 -35.43
N LEU A 751 0.94 -9.81 -34.18
CA LEU A 751 2.05 -9.98 -33.23
C LEU A 751 2.98 -11.11 -33.67
N ARG A 752 2.44 -12.22 -34.17
CA ARG A 752 3.25 -13.36 -34.66
C ARG A 752 4.04 -13.03 -35.93
N THR A 753 3.58 -12.10 -36.76
CA THR A 753 4.35 -11.64 -37.93
C THR A 753 5.70 -11.07 -37.52
N GLY A 754 5.80 -10.30 -36.44
CA GLY A 754 7.08 -9.72 -36.01
C GLY A 754 7.78 -10.46 -34.86
N LEU A 755 7.03 -11.22 -34.02
CA LEU A 755 7.56 -11.88 -32.83
C LEU A 755 7.59 -13.43 -32.95
N GLY A 756 6.97 -14.00 -33.98
CA GLY A 756 6.97 -15.44 -34.20
C GLY A 756 6.37 -16.26 -33.06
N ASP A 757 7.06 -17.33 -32.68
CA ASP A 757 6.70 -18.30 -31.66
C ASP A 757 6.78 -17.77 -30.23
N ARG A 758 7.23 -16.53 -30.06
CA ARG A 758 7.23 -15.83 -28.76
C ARG A 758 5.81 -15.47 -28.28
N VAL A 759 4.79 -15.53 -29.17
CA VAL A 759 3.40 -15.16 -28.88
C VAL A 759 2.54 -16.40 -28.69
N LEU A 760 2.06 -16.61 -27.47
CA LEU A 760 1.18 -17.71 -27.08
C LEU A 760 -0.25 -17.18 -26.83
N GLY A 761 -1.25 -17.99 -27.12
CA GLY A 761 -2.67 -17.63 -27.07
C GLY A 761 -3.18 -17.07 -28.41
N PRO A 762 -4.37 -16.44 -28.47
CA PRO A 762 -5.16 -15.90 -27.33
C PRO A 762 -5.98 -16.97 -26.60
N ASP A 763 -5.99 -16.91 -25.26
CA ASP A 763 -6.73 -17.82 -24.41
C ASP A 763 -7.62 -17.08 -23.43
N LYS A 764 -8.64 -17.76 -22.89
CA LYS A 764 -9.46 -17.24 -21.79
C LYS A 764 -8.68 -17.37 -20.49
N PRO A 765 -8.50 -16.27 -19.73
CA PRO A 765 -7.91 -16.36 -18.40
C PRO A 765 -8.87 -17.08 -17.42
N PRO A 766 -8.40 -17.51 -16.22
CA PRO A 766 -9.25 -18.16 -15.22
C PRO A 766 -10.52 -17.35 -14.88
N VAL A 767 -10.43 -16.03 -14.94
CA VAL A 767 -11.59 -15.11 -14.87
C VAL A 767 -11.80 -14.52 -16.25
N ALA A 768 -12.68 -15.18 -17.01
CA ALA A 768 -12.93 -14.82 -18.42
C ALA A 768 -13.91 -13.66 -18.61
N ARG A 769 -14.56 -13.17 -17.52
CA ARG A 769 -15.53 -12.05 -17.58
C ARG A 769 -15.57 -11.29 -16.28
N ILE A 770 -15.46 -9.95 -16.34
CA ILE A 770 -15.58 -9.04 -15.21
C ILE A 770 -16.48 -7.87 -15.61
N GLN A 771 -17.48 -7.51 -14.80
CA GLN A 771 -18.37 -6.36 -15.02
C GLN A 771 -18.92 -6.26 -16.46
N THR A 772 -19.47 -7.34 -16.98
CA THR A 772 -19.97 -7.42 -18.37
C THR A 772 -18.90 -7.40 -19.49
N LEU A 773 -17.63 -7.28 -19.17
CA LEU A 773 -16.53 -7.34 -20.12
C LEU A 773 -15.95 -8.75 -20.20
N TYR A 774 -15.95 -9.34 -21.38
CA TYR A 774 -15.22 -10.57 -21.68
C TYR A 774 -13.74 -10.26 -21.79
N ILE A 775 -12.89 -11.22 -21.43
CA ILE A 775 -11.44 -11.06 -21.35
C ILE A 775 -10.75 -12.19 -22.12
N LYS A 776 -9.76 -11.82 -22.94
CA LYS A 776 -8.77 -12.74 -23.51
C LYS A 776 -7.37 -12.28 -23.16
N LYS A 777 -6.45 -13.23 -23.11
CA LYS A 777 -5.05 -13.03 -22.75
C LYS A 777 -4.14 -13.68 -23.77
N MET A 778 -3.08 -12.99 -24.15
CA MET A 778 -1.91 -13.53 -24.86
C MET A 778 -0.68 -13.39 -23.97
N ILE A 779 0.31 -14.25 -24.18
CA ILE A 779 1.59 -14.21 -23.47
C ILE A 779 2.69 -13.99 -24.48
N VAL A 780 3.50 -12.96 -24.27
CA VAL A 780 4.70 -12.71 -25.06
C VAL A 780 5.93 -13.05 -24.20
N LYS A 781 6.75 -13.99 -24.68
CA LYS A 781 8.00 -14.42 -24.03
C LYS A 781 9.18 -13.85 -24.80
N VAL A 782 9.98 -13.01 -24.17
CA VAL A 782 11.08 -12.28 -24.81
C VAL A 782 12.39 -12.68 -24.14
N GLU A 783 13.37 -13.08 -24.92
CA GLU A 783 14.72 -13.42 -24.44
C GLU A 783 15.39 -12.21 -23.79
N GLN A 784 16.22 -12.43 -22.76
CA GLN A 784 16.96 -11.36 -22.08
C GLN A 784 17.87 -10.54 -23.03
N THR A 785 18.36 -11.15 -24.11
CA THR A 785 19.22 -10.52 -25.10
C THR A 785 18.47 -9.64 -26.09
N ALA A 786 17.15 -9.78 -26.20
CA ALA A 786 16.34 -9.00 -27.14
C ALA A 786 16.15 -7.54 -26.68
N SER A 787 16.09 -6.63 -27.63
CA SER A 787 15.82 -5.22 -27.34
C SER A 787 14.37 -5.00 -26.91
N MET A 788 14.17 -4.76 -25.62
CA MET A 788 12.83 -4.49 -25.06
C MET A 788 12.22 -3.20 -25.60
N ALA A 789 13.02 -2.23 -26.02
CA ALA A 789 12.51 -1.02 -26.66
C ALA A 789 11.81 -1.37 -27.99
N LYS A 790 12.48 -2.15 -28.87
CA LYS A 790 11.89 -2.60 -30.14
C LYS A 790 10.62 -3.45 -29.94
N VAL A 791 10.62 -4.32 -28.95
CA VAL A 791 9.44 -5.15 -28.63
C VAL A 791 8.28 -4.26 -28.17
N ARG A 792 8.51 -3.28 -27.29
CA ARG A 792 7.48 -2.34 -26.84
C ARG A 792 6.93 -1.51 -27.98
N ASP A 793 7.80 -0.92 -28.80
CA ASP A 793 7.39 -0.12 -29.96
C ASP A 793 6.52 -0.92 -30.93
N TYR A 794 6.89 -2.19 -31.15
CA TYR A 794 6.11 -3.10 -31.98
C TYR A 794 4.75 -3.43 -31.36
N LEU A 795 4.69 -3.77 -30.06
CA LEU A 795 3.44 -4.01 -29.36
C LEU A 795 2.49 -2.82 -29.45
N LEU A 796 3.00 -1.60 -29.23
CA LEU A 796 2.22 -0.37 -29.29
C LEU A 796 1.78 -0.04 -30.73
N SER A 797 2.59 -0.35 -31.74
CA SER A 797 2.21 -0.15 -33.16
C SER A 797 1.07 -1.08 -33.56
N VAL A 798 1.13 -2.36 -33.17
CA VAL A 798 0.05 -3.33 -33.41
C VAL A 798 -1.22 -2.92 -32.65
N GLN A 799 -1.09 -2.51 -31.40
CA GLN A 799 -2.25 -2.01 -30.63
C GLN A 799 -2.94 -0.84 -31.33
N ARG A 800 -2.17 0.14 -31.81
CA ARG A 800 -2.73 1.30 -32.55
C ARG A 800 -3.50 0.84 -33.77
N ALA A 801 -2.91 0.00 -34.61
CA ALA A 801 -3.56 -0.52 -35.82
C ALA A 801 -4.88 -1.28 -35.51
N ILE A 802 -4.93 -2.01 -34.41
CA ILE A 802 -6.14 -2.73 -33.98
C ILE A 802 -7.20 -1.78 -33.44
N VAL A 803 -6.84 -0.77 -32.64
CA VAL A 803 -7.80 0.16 -32.01
C VAL A 803 -8.35 1.17 -33.03
N GLU A 804 -7.60 1.50 -34.07
CA GLU A 804 -8.04 2.39 -35.17
C GLU A 804 -9.04 1.70 -36.11
N ASP A 805 -9.11 0.36 -36.10
CA ASP A 805 -10.08 -0.38 -36.90
C ASP A 805 -11.49 -0.22 -36.32
N GLU A 806 -12.42 0.32 -37.12
CA GLU A 806 -13.82 0.58 -36.72
C GLU A 806 -14.53 -0.67 -36.20
N ARG A 807 -14.16 -1.87 -36.66
CA ARG A 807 -14.71 -3.15 -36.21
C ARG A 807 -14.45 -3.40 -34.73
N PHE A 808 -13.36 -2.86 -34.21
CA PHE A 808 -12.89 -3.06 -32.83
C PHE A 808 -13.07 -1.82 -31.95
N ARG A 809 -13.92 -0.89 -32.34
CA ARG A 809 -14.30 0.29 -31.54
C ARG A 809 -14.73 -0.14 -30.15
N SER A 810 -14.21 0.48 -29.10
CA SER A 810 -14.43 0.15 -27.69
C SER A 810 -13.65 -1.06 -27.15
N LEU A 811 -12.74 -1.63 -27.96
CA LEU A 811 -11.78 -2.62 -27.46
C LEU A 811 -10.84 -1.95 -26.44
N ILE A 812 -10.68 -2.58 -25.30
CA ILE A 812 -9.72 -2.16 -24.27
C ILE A 812 -8.53 -3.12 -24.35
N VAL A 813 -7.35 -2.58 -24.64
CA VAL A 813 -6.08 -3.34 -24.63
C VAL A 813 -5.21 -2.78 -23.51
N TYR A 814 -4.61 -3.68 -22.70
CA TYR A 814 -3.64 -3.29 -21.68
C TYR A 814 -2.59 -4.40 -21.49
N TYR A 815 -1.46 -3.99 -20.92
CA TYR A 815 -0.31 -4.85 -20.71
C TYR A 815 -0.05 -5.07 -19.22
N ASP A 816 0.52 -6.24 -18.91
CA ASP A 816 1.11 -6.54 -17.63
C ASP A 816 2.52 -7.07 -17.88
N VAL A 817 3.49 -6.21 -17.63
CA VAL A 817 4.92 -6.48 -17.79
C VAL A 817 5.45 -7.07 -16.51
N ASP A 818 6.26 -8.13 -16.59
CA ASP A 818 6.74 -8.92 -15.46
C ASP A 818 5.59 -9.34 -14.53
N PRO A 819 4.58 -10.10 -15.04
CA PRO A 819 3.44 -10.53 -14.25
C PRO A 819 3.86 -11.42 -13.08
N GLN A 820 3.10 -11.30 -11.98
CA GLN A 820 3.34 -12.07 -10.74
C GLN A 820 2.16 -13.00 -10.46
#